data_adce25158a737426efe7c784557bb2ee
#
_entry.id   adce25158a737426efe7c784557bb2ee
#
_cell.length_a   1.000
_cell.length_b   1.000
_cell.length_c   1.000
_cell.angle_alpha   90.00
_cell.angle_beta   90.00
_cell.angle_gamma   90.00
#
_symmetry.space_group_name_H-M   'P 1'
#
loop_
_entity.id
_entity.type
_entity.pdbx_description
1 polymer ?
#
loop_
_entity_poly.entity_id
_entity_poly.type
_entity_poly.pdbx_seq_one_letter_code
_entity_poly.pdbx_strand_id
1 'polypeptide(L)'
;YKYRKKKISELSGGQRQRVAIARALAKAPDIIFADEPTGNLDENNTMHIMSIIKKVSAKCLVILVTHERRIADFFADRIIEVADGRIVSDRKNKGSECYIKTDDNNIYLQEYEKTELKAPGAGINVYSDGGNGTVRLNIAYVDGVLYVQGLDDDKIVYVNKETDIELVDSKRPEIDMEEACDFEYELEPVRLKKRPHLKFREILSMAFNNVRALGKKQIFIFVTFIITAVLLAFATADYYSMRQINIEDVVTDDSHYVDVATERVMKDNVWEYNDEFPAYTKALDEYLDSGMGRFSPNMSIMMYVSSRKFAQYSNATFSYIDFGYVDYNELEESDIVYGRLPQNSSEIVVDKLFYEKLKQSDSFLKNIVNDYDDVLELIVNVGFGSGPLTICGISDTGELSVYLDRVIMCNASNQRFKISTLSQLKSAYPGVYDDVVLADNEVMIKENAGLAGIMFDEMYGQWKAYRKAYVDDDYSASYIISDDALDRYLYCMAKTTRQFRVYTDNPEETVKFWEDRAEEIENSDGLIVKANNKYRDEIDAYREDHIAETRTRNIVTGTVFVVSLIILFFMMKTNSINRTEELVVYRLIGISPKSVTLSYITEIVLMVSVTQLPAILATCGILKYLSGIQNLGFATTCPAYLMAALIVACYLVNILIGLIPVWRIVKLPPAKLAAKNN
;
A
#
# COMPACT_ATOMS: atom_id res chain seq x y z
N TYR A 1 -28.12 -22.97 35.39
CA TYR A 1 -28.90 -22.10 34.46
C TYR A 1 -29.05 -20.66 35.02
N LYS A 2 -29.24 -20.45 36.33
CA LYS A 2 -29.44 -19.14 36.96
C LYS A 2 -28.27 -18.18 36.73
N TYR A 3 -27.02 -18.64 36.65
CA TYR A 3 -25.79 -17.83 36.54
C TYR A 3 -25.15 -17.79 35.18
N ARG A 4 -25.75 -18.41 34.14
CA ARG A 4 -25.11 -18.54 32.80
C ARG A 4 -24.78 -17.23 32.09
N LYS A 5 -25.44 -16.11 32.49
CA LYS A 5 -25.23 -14.79 31.90
C LYS A 5 -24.34 -13.89 32.75
N LYS A 6 -23.96 -14.32 33.97
CA LYS A 6 -23.10 -13.55 34.86
C LYS A 6 -21.65 -13.62 34.39
N LYS A 7 -20.92 -12.55 34.56
CA LYS A 7 -19.46 -12.50 34.37
C LYS A 7 -18.79 -13.28 35.51
N ILE A 8 -17.58 -13.83 35.23
CA ILE A 8 -16.82 -14.59 36.25
C ILE A 8 -16.53 -13.75 37.50
N SER A 9 -16.31 -12.45 37.33
CA SER A 9 -16.10 -11.48 38.41
C SER A 9 -17.32 -11.27 39.31
N GLU A 10 -18.52 -11.65 38.85
CA GLU A 10 -19.79 -11.50 39.61
C GLU A 10 -20.16 -12.77 40.37
N LEU A 11 -19.34 -13.81 40.29
CA LEU A 11 -19.55 -15.07 41.00
C LEU A 11 -18.81 -15.10 42.32
N SER A 12 -19.43 -15.73 43.37
CA SER A 12 -18.72 -16.01 44.60
C SER A 12 -17.56 -17.00 44.43
N GLY A 13 -16.66 -17.09 45.39
CA GLY A 13 -15.52 -18.02 45.37
C GLY A 13 -15.95 -19.45 45.09
N GLY A 14 -16.87 -19.99 45.82
CA GLY A 14 -17.40 -21.35 45.61
C GLY A 14 -18.14 -21.51 44.28
N GLN A 15 -18.84 -20.47 43.77
CA GLN A 15 -19.48 -20.53 42.46
C GLN A 15 -18.43 -20.58 41.33
N ARG A 16 -17.34 -19.82 41.42
CA ARG A 16 -16.22 -19.87 40.48
C ARG A 16 -15.57 -21.25 40.45
N GLN A 17 -15.37 -21.83 41.68
CA GLN A 17 -14.75 -23.15 41.82
C GLN A 17 -15.63 -24.28 41.20
N ARG A 18 -16.95 -24.23 41.45
CA ARG A 18 -17.91 -25.14 40.81
C ARG A 18 -17.88 -25.04 39.28
N VAL A 19 -17.77 -23.83 38.72
CA VAL A 19 -17.63 -23.65 37.26
C VAL A 19 -16.30 -24.21 36.75
N ALA A 20 -15.20 -24.05 37.50
CA ALA A 20 -13.90 -24.61 37.15
C ALA A 20 -13.94 -26.17 37.14
N ILE A 21 -14.57 -26.79 38.13
CA ILE A 21 -14.77 -28.23 38.20
C ILE A 21 -15.66 -28.70 37.03
N ALA A 22 -16.78 -28.02 36.77
CA ALA A 22 -17.65 -28.37 35.63
C ALA A 22 -16.93 -28.24 34.29
N ARG A 23 -16.05 -27.23 34.14
CA ARG A 23 -15.20 -27.09 32.96
C ARG A 23 -14.20 -28.24 32.79
N ALA A 24 -13.61 -28.73 33.89
CA ALA A 24 -12.70 -29.84 33.88
C ALA A 24 -13.45 -31.14 33.48
N LEU A 25 -14.61 -31.37 34.08
CA LEU A 25 -15.46 -32.56 33.85
C LEU A 25 -16.06 -32.62 32.43
N ALA A 26 -16.34 -31.44 31.82
CA ALA A 26 -16.89 -31.37 30.48
C ALA A 26 -15.98 -32.02 29.40
N LYS A 27 -14.72 -32.26 29.73
CA LYS A 27 -13.76 -32.97 28.85
C LYS A 27 -13.75 -34.48 29.04
N ALA A 28 -14.51 -35.01 29.99
CA ALA A 28 -14.46 -36.41 30.41
C ALA A 28 -13.01 -36.93 30.60
N PRO A 29 -12.22 -36.33 31.48
CA PRO A 29 -10.81 -36.64 31.65
C PRO A 29 -10.65 -37.97 32.42
N ASP A 30 -9.58 -38.74 32.12
CA ASP A 30 -9.15 -39.87 32.90
C ASP A 30 -8.47 -39.48 34.22
N ILE A 31 -7.88 -38.27 34.27
CA ILE A 31 -7.15 -37.76 35.43
C ILE A 31 -7.52 -36.29 35.63
N ILE A 32 -7.81 -35.90 36.88
CA ILE A 32 -8.03 -34.51 37.31
C ILE A 32 -6.94 -34.12 38.30
N PHE A 33 -6.30 -32.96 38.06
CA PHE A 33 -5.41 -32.34 39.04
C PHE A 33 -6.16 -31.17 39.68
N ALA A 34 -6.26 -31.19 40.99
CA ALA A 34 -6.85 -30.11 41.80
C ALA A 34 -5.79 -29.58 42.76
N ASP A 35 -5.40 -28.32 42.52
CA ASP A 35 -4.43 -27.60 43.34
C ASP A 35 -5.20 -26.61 44.23
N GLU A 36 -5.14 -26.83 45.52
CA GLU A 36 -5.84 -26.06 46.55
C GLU A 36 -7.31 -25.69 46.21
N PRO A 37 -8.17 -26.69 45.87
CA PRO A 37 -9.50 -26.40 45.35
C PRO A 37 -10.42 -25.73 46.39
N THR A 38 -10.03 -25.69 47.65
CA THR A 38 -10.77 -25.15 48.79
C THR A 38 -10.25 -23.81 49.29
N GLY A 39 -9.16 -23.31 48.74
CA GLY A 39 -8.55 -22.05 49.13
C GLY A 39 -9.53 -20.88 49.09
N ASN A 40 -9.60 -20.10 50.19
CA ASN A 40 -10.50 -18.96 50.39
C ASN A 40 -12.00 -19.28 50.37
N LEU A 41 -12.38 -20.49 50.77
CA LEU A 41 -13.77 -20.89 50.97
C LEU A 41 -14.08 -21.09 52.46
N ASP A 42 -15.30 -20.83 52.84
CA ASP A 42 -15.83 -21.22 54.12
C ASP A 42 -16.03 -22.75 54.24
N GLU A 43 -16.08 -23.28 55.43
CA GLU A 43 -16.12 -24.72 55.70
C GLU A 43 -17.28 -25.41 54.99
N ASN A 44 -18.45 -24.80 54.92
CA ASN A 44 -19.63 -25.36 54.24
C ASN A 44 -19.41 -25.47 52.72
N ASN A 45 -18.84 -24.43 52.09
CA ASN A 45 -18.52 -24.49 50.65
C ASN A 45 -17.35 -25.44 50.38
N THR A 46 -16.38 -25.54 51.30
CA THR A 46 -15.26 -26.48 51.23
C THR A 46 -15.80 -27.94 51.23
N MET A 47 -16.66 -28.30 52.18
CA MET A 47 -17.27 -29.63 52.21
C MET A 47 -18.06 -29.94 50.96
N HIS A 48 -18.81 -28.97 50.44
CA HIS A 48 -19.58 -29.13 49.20
C HIS A 48 -18.71 -29.36 47.97
N ILE A 49 -17.59 -28.64 47.86
CA ILE A 49 -16.62 -28.81 46.76
C ILE A 49 -15.94 -30.16 46.86
N MET A 50 -15.50 -30.57 48.07
CA MET A 50 -14.80 -31.82 48.29
C MET A 50 -15.69 -33.04 48.10
N SER A 51 -16.96 -32.96 48.47
CA SER A 51 -17.91 -34.03 48.18
C SER A 51 -18.17 -34.22 46.70
N ILE A 52 -18.20 -33.14 45.90
CA ILE A 52 -18.25 -33.19 44.44
C ILE A 52 -17.00 -33.90 43.90
N ILE A 53 -15.81 -33.50 44.35
CA ILE A 53 -14.51 -34.07 43.93
C ILE A 53 -14.48 -35.57 44.31
N LYS A 54 -14.92 -35.97 45.49
CA LYS A 54 -14.97 -37.37 45.91
C LYS A 54 -15.91 -38.19 45.04
N LYS A 55 -17.11 -37.73 44.70
CA LYS A 55 -17.99 -38.41 43.75
C LYS A 55 -17.37 -38.55 42.37
N VAL A 56 -16.65 -37.53 41.90
CA VAL A 56 -15.95 -37.58 40.64
C VAL A 56 -14.80 -38.58 40.64
N SER A 57 -14.13 -38.77 41.81
CA SER A 57 -13.03 -39.76 41.95
C SER A 57 -13.46 -41.23 41.78
N ALA A 58 -14.72 -41.50 41.89
CA ALA A 58 -15.26 -42.84 41.53
C ALA A 58 -15.18 -43.16 40.03
N LYS A 59 -15.07 -42.15 39.14
CA LYS A 59 -15.06 -42.33 37.69
C LYS A 59 -13.70 -41.97 37.04
N CYS A 60 -12.86 -41.18 37.69
CA CYS A 60 -11.53 -40.79 37.19
C CYS A 60 -10.54 -40.65 38.35
N LEU A 61 -9.25 -40.75 38.05
CA LEU A 61 -8.22 -40.50 39.04
C LEU A 61 -8.18 -39.00 39.39
N VAL A 62 -8.33 -38.65 40.65
CA VAL A 62 -8.17 -37.30 41.17
C VAL A 62 -6.89 -37.20 41.95
N ILE A 63 -6.01 -36.29 41.60
CA ILE A 63 -4.79 -35.92 42.35
C ILE A 63 -5.07 -34.57 42.96
N LEU A 64 -5.19 -34.54 44.27
CA LEU A 64 -5.47 -33.32 45.06
C LEU A 64 -4.20 -32.89 45.77
N VAL A 65 -3.85 -31.59 45.65
CA VAL A 65 -2.81 -30.91 46.43
C VAL A 65 -3.52 -30.00 47.39
N THR A 66 -3.25 -30.16 48.69
CA THR A 66 -3.80 -29.33 49.76
C THR A 66 -2.86 -29.26 50.94
N HIS A 67 -2.89 -28.16 51.68
CA HIS A 67 -2.23 -28.03 52.95
C HIS A 67 -3.19 -28.31 54.15
N GLU A 68 -4.48 -28.54 53.86
CA GLU A 68 -5.50 -28.85 54.88
C GLU A 68 -5.50 -30.34 55.20
N ARG A 69 -4.79 -30.71 56.26
CA ARG A 69 -4.63 -32.12 56.66
C ARG A 69 -5.94 -32.83 56.95
N ARG A 70 -6.89 -32.16 57.58
CA ARG A 70 -8.23 -32.73 57.92
C ARG A 70 -9.03 -33.13 56.66
N ILE A 71 -8.97 -32.29 55.64
CA ILE A 71 -9.65 -32.57 54.37
C ILE A 71 -9.00 -33.78 53.69
N ALA A 72 -7.68 -33.85 53.71
CA ALA A 72 -6.96 -35.01 53.14
C ALA A 72 -7.28 -36.30 53.92
N ASP A 73 -7.26 -36.28 55.25
CA ASP A 73 -7.55 -37.44 56.08
C ASP A 73 -9.01 -37.92 55.92
N PHE A 74 -9.96 -37.03 55.68
CA PHE A 74 -11.36 -37.42 55.49
C PHE A 74 -11.67 -37.91 54.08
N PHE A 75 -11.22 -37.19 53.00
CA PHE A 75 -11.69 -37.47 51.64
C PHE A 75 -10.75 -38.33 50.81
N ALA A 76 -9.41 -38.37 51.11
CA ALA A 76 -8.46 -39.04 50.25
C ALA A 76 -8.38 -40.57 50.51
N ASP A 77 -8.20 -41.36 49.46
CA ASP A 77 -7.96 -42.78 49.55
C ASP A 77 -6.46 -43.11 49.81
N ARG A 78 -5.58 -42.23 49.43
CA ARG A 78 -4.12 -42.32 49.61
C ARG A 78 -3.57 -40.95 49.89
N ILE A 79 -2.68 -40.82 50.83
CA ILE A 79 -2.06 -39.55 51.23
C ILE A 79 -0.54 -39.68 51.00
N ILE A 80 0.02 -38.74 50.25
CA ILE A 80 1.45 -38.59 49.99
C ILE A 80 1.86 -37.26 50.60
N GLU A 81 2.68 -37.28 51.61
CA GLU A 81 3.21 -36.08 52.26
C GLU A 81 4.54 -35.68 51.58
N VAL A 82 4.63 -34.42 51.16
CA VAL A 82 5.83 -33.89 50.54
C VAL A 82 6.37 -32.72 51.39
N ALA A 83 7.64 -32.81 51.78
CA ALA A 83 8.35 -31.72 52.42
C ALA A 83 9.70 -31.50 51.74
N ASP A 84 10.08 -30.27 51.51
CA ASP A 84 11.34 -29.84 50.83
C ASP A 84 11.55 -30.58 49.47
N GLY A 85 10.49 -30.83 48.72
CA GLY A 85 10.57 -31.49 47.43
C GLY A 85 10.81 -33.03 47.49
N ARG A 86 10.71 -33.61 48.71
CA ARG A 86 10.88 -35.07 48.92
C ARG A 86 9.63 -35.66 49.51
N ILE A 87 9.32 -36.90 49.08
CA ILE A 87 8.24 -37.66 49.71
C ILE A 87 8.70 -38.12 51.10
N VAL A 88 7.99 -37.67 52.13
CA VAL A 88 8.26 -38.01 53.53
C VAL A 88 7.37 -39.18 54.00
N SER A 89 6.15 -39.25 53.50
CA SER A 89 5.21 -40.28 53.83
C SER A 89 4.35 -40.64 52.63
N ASP A 90 4.04 -41.94 52.46
CA ASP A 90 3.14 -42.46 51.46
C ASP A 90 2.31 -43.55 52.08
N ARG A 91 1.02 -43.29 52.37
CA ARG A 91 0.16 -44.20 53.06
C ARG A 91 -1.21 -44.32 52.41
N LYS A 92 -1.77 -45.53 52.47
CA LYS A 92 -3.20 -45.71 52.22
C LYS A 92 -3.98 -45.09 53.40
N ASN A 93 -4.92 -44.28 53.07
CA ASN A 93 -5.79 -43.72 54.06
C ASN A 93 -6.95 -44.67 54.36
N LYS A 94 -7.26 -44.89 55.65
CA LYS A 94 -8.42 -45.70 56.04
C LYS A 94 -9.70 -44.86 56.14
N GLY A 95 -9.57 -43.52 55.89
CA GLY A 95 -10.59 -42.55 56.15
C GLY A 95 -10.80 -42.31 57.69
N SER A 96 -11.09 -41.08 58.09
CA SER A 96 -11.70 -40.85 59.39
C SER A 96 -13.18 -41.17 59.25
N GLU A 97 -13.73 -41.81 60.24
CA GLU A 97 -15.15 -42.27 60.22
C GLU A 97 -16.10 -41.06 60.15
N CYS A 98 -15.68 -39.90 60.70
CA CYS A 98 -16.50 -38.70 60.71
C CYS A 98 -15.65 -37.41 60.57
N TYR A 99 -16.25 -36.36 60.02
CA TYR A 99 -15.71 -34.98 59.95
C TYR A 99 -16.40 -34.12 60.96
N ILE A 100 -15.63 -33.55 61.87
CA ILE A 100 -16.12 -32.66 62.92
C ILE A 100 -15.98 -31.19 62.44
N LYS A 101 -17.10 -30.47 62.35
CA LYS A 101 -17.08 -29.03 62.04
C LYS A 101 -16.43 -28.24 63.16
N THR A 102 -15.53 -27.32 62.81
CA THR A 102 -14.79 -26.49 63.79
C THR A 102 -15.07 -25.00 63.63
N ASP A 103 -15.72 -24.58 62.58
CA ASP A 103 -15.91 -23.16 62.27
C ASP A 103 -17.22 -22.57 62.81
N ASP A 104 -18.01 -23.29 63.67
CA ASP A 104 -19.09 -22.67 64.40
C ASP A 104 -18.57 -22.20 65.74
N ASN A 105 -18.91 -20.99 66.13
CA ASN A 105 -18.57 -20.41 67.42
C ASN A 105 -19.37 -21.06 68.63
N ASN A 106 -20.10 -22.13 68.32
CA ASN A 106 -20.99 -22.73 69.36
C ASN A 106 -20.22 -23.62 70.31
N ILE A 107 -20.61 -23.63 71.52
CA ILE A 107 -20.10 -24.46 72.65
C ILE A 107 -21.07 -25.64 72.82
N TYR A 108 -20.61 -26.85 72.50
CA TYR A 108 -21.40 -28.06 72.62
C TYR A 108 -21.25 -28.65 74.02
N LEU A 109 -22.27 -28.49 74.91
CA LEU A 109 -22.19 -28.78 76.29
C LEU A 109 -21.95 -30.24 76.64
N GLN A 110 -22.33 -31.19 75.75
CA GLN A 110 -22.12 -32.62 76.01
C GLN A 110 -20.67 -33.07 75.68
N GLU A 111 -19.80 -32.19 75.27
CA GLU A 111 -18.35 -32.45 75.11
C GLU A 111 -17.58 -32.19 76.42
N TYR A 112 -18.25 -31.59 77.40
CA TYR A 112 -17.69 -31.18 78.67
C TYR A 112 -18.28 -31.95 79.86
N GLU A 113 -17.51 -32.15 80.93
CA GLU A 113 -17.98 -32.75 82.18
C GLU A 113 -18.92 -31.81 82.92
N LYS A 114 -20.13 -32.29 83.12
CA LYS A 114 -21.17 -31.49 83.86
C LYS A 114 -21.10 -31.70 85.36
N THR A 115 -20.92 -30.65 86.07
CA THR A 115 -21.06 -30.60 87.58
C THR A 115 -22.24 -29.71 87.97
N GLU A 116 -23.15 -30.24 88.71
CA GLU A 116 -24.35 -29.52 89.20
C GLU A 116 -24.16 -29.04 90.65
N LEU A 117 -24.16 -27.74 90.85
CA LEU A 117 -24.08 -27.13 92.17
C LEU A 117 -25.48 -26.65 92.57
N LYS A 118 -26.01 -27.18 93.71
CA LYS A 118 -27.34 -26.85 94.23
C LYS A 118 -27.18 -26.05 95.55
N ALA A 119 -27.84 -24.88 95.60
CA ALA A 119 -27.99 -24.08 96.79
C ALA A 119 -29.46 -23.71 96.92
N PRO A 120 -29.96 -23.40 98.16
CA PRO A 120 -31.33 -23.00 98.32
C PRO A 120 -31.67 -21.76 97.50
N GLY A 121 -32.51 -21.93 96.49
CA GLY A 121 -32.93 -20.88 95.56
C GLY A 121 -32.03 -20.61 94.33
N ALA A 122 -31.00 -21.42 94.14
CA ALA A 122 -30.12 -21.31 92.95
C ALA A 122 -29.63 -22.72 92.48
N GLY A 123 -29.68 -22.95 91.16
CA GLY A 123 -29.08 -24.07 90.53
C GLY A 123 -28.08 -23.60 89.50
N ILE A 124 -26.82 -24.08 89.53
CA ILE A 124 -25.76 -23.70 88.68
C ILE A 124 -25.18 -24.98 88.02
N ASN A 125 -25.21 -25.06 86.67
CA ASN A 125 -24.53 -26.12 85.92
C ASN A 125 -23.19 -25.57 85.49
N VAL A 126 -22.14 -26.24 85.88
CA VAL A 126 -20.78 -25.96 85.44
C VAL A 126 -20.35 -27.05 84.48
N TYR A 127 -19.89 -26.63 83.26
CA TYR A 127 -19.33 -27.53 82.24
C TYR A 127 -17.85 -27.24 82.10
N SER A 128 -17.00 -28.22 82.23
CA SER A 128 -15.55 -28.07 82.25
C SER A 128 -14.88 -29.05 81.29
N ASP A 129 -13.80 -28.65 80.64
CA ASP A 129 -12.94 -29.48 79.79
C ASP A 129 -12.02 -30.43 80.60
N GLY A 130 -12.17 -30.52 81.93
CA GLY A 130 -11.33 -31.36 82.77
C GLY A 130 -9.95 -30.76 83.07
N GLY A 131 -9.69 -29.54 82.70
CA GLY A 131 -8.47 -28.79 83.05
C GLY A 131 -8.33 -28.56 84.55
N ASN A 132 -7.09 -28.49 85.06
CA ASN A 132 -6.81 -28.24 86.53
C ASN A 132 -7.14 -26.82 86.98
N GLY A 133 -7.96 -26.05 86.23
CA GLY A 133 -8.39 -24.71 86.60
C GLY A 133 -9.59 -24.73 87.52
N THR A 134 -9.49 -24.06 88.70
CA THR A 134 -10.60 -23.87 89.61
C THR A 134 -11.30 -22.54 89.27
N VAL A 135 -12.52 -22.61 88.77
CA VAL A 135 -13.31 -21.38 88.47
C VAL A 135 -13.85 -20.84 89.79
N ARG A 136 -13.53 -19.59 90.11
CA ARG A 136 -14.02 -18.89 91.27
C ARG A 136 -14.85 -17.70 90.84
N LEU A 137 -16.16 -17.71 91.17
CA LEU A 137 -17.10 -16.66 90.80
C LEU A 137 -17.90 -16.21 92.04
N ASN A 138 -18.01 -14.91 92.20
CA ASN A 138 -19.06 -14.34 93.04
C ASN A 138 -20.29 -14.08 92.20
N ILE A 139 -21.41 -14.68 92.59
CA ILE A 139 -22.67 -14.50 91.88
C ILE A 139 -23.66 -13.88 92.88
N ALA A 140 -24.19 -12.72 92.56
CA ALA A 140 -25.23 -12.04 93.39
C ALA A 140 -26.45 -11.83 92.49
N TYR A 141 -27.64 -12.21 93.08
CA TYR A 141 -28.91 -11.95 92.43
C TYR A 141 -29.69 -10.96 93.28
N VAL A 142 -29.79 -9.71 92.83
CA VAL A 142 -30.43 -8.61 93.58
C VAL A 142 -31.40 -7.86 92.64
N ASP A 143 -32.62 -7.70 93.04
CA ASP A 143 -33.69 -6.96 92.35
C ASP A 143 -33.89 -7.42 90.88
N GLY A 144 -33.80 -8.73 90.66
CA GLY A 144 -34.03 -9.30 89.35
C GLY A 144 -32.80 -9.23 88.41
N VAL A 145 -31.67 -8.72 88.86
CA VAL A 145 -30.41 -8.61 88.07
C VAL A 145 -29.37 -9.60 88.60
N LEU A 146 -28.76 -10.33 87.71
CA LEU A 146 -27.67 -11.27 88.03
C LEU A 146 -26.33 -10.55 87.82
N TYR A 147 -25.58 -10.39 88.89
CA TYR A 147 -24.19 -9.87 88.88
C TYR A 147 -23.23 -11.04 89.01
N VAL A 148 -22.26 -11.09 88.09
CA VAL A 148 -21.23 -12.12 88.08
C VAL A 148 -19.85 -11.44 88.10
N GLN A 149 -19.01 -11.82 89.04
CA GLN A 149 -17.64 -11.33 89.22
C GLN A 149 -16.69 -12.51 89.23
N GLY A 150 -15.69 -12.50 88.30
CA GLY A 150 -14.56 -13.39 88.37
C GLY A 150 -13.63 -13.00 89.51
N LEU A 151 -13.13 -13.98 90.25
CA LEU A 151 -12.14 -13.78 91.32
C LEU A 151 -10.71 -13.99 90.88
N ASP A 152 -10.54 -14.59 89.77
CA ASP A 152 -9.26 -14.83 89.07
C ASP A 152 -9.24 -14.00 87.74
N ASP A 153 -8.10 -13.91 87.05
CA ASP A 153 -7.96 -13.11 85.84
C ASP A 153 -8.65 -13.73 84.57
N ASP A 154 -9.68 -14.58 84.79
CA ASP A 154 -10.42 -15.25 83.71
C ASP A 154 -11.37 -14.25 83.01
N LYS A 155 -11.39 -14.38 81.66
CA LYS A 155 -12.28 -13.57 80.81
C LYS A 155 -13.71 -14.09 80.88
N ILE A 156 -14.63 -13.26 81.45
CA ILE A 156 -16.06 -13.57 81.46
C ILE A 156 -16.71 -13.13 80.17
N VAL A 157 -17.38 -14.04 79.45
CA VAL A 157 -18.18 -13.75 78.27
C VAL A 157 -19.63 -14.08 78.55
N TYR A 158 -20.50 -13.10 78.43
CA TYR A 158 -21.93 -13.26 78.62
C TYR A 158 -22.58 -13.70 77.32
N VAL A 159 -23.11 -14.91 77.26
CA VAL A 159 -23.77 -15.49 76.12
C VAL A 159 -25.26 -15.28 76.13
N ASN A 160 -25.85 -14.51 75.27
CA ASN A 160 -27.26 -14.23 75.10
C ASN A 160 -27.70 -14.36 73.61
N LYS A 161 -28.98 -14.06 73.34
CA LYS A 161 -29.52 -14.16 71.95
C LYS A 161 -28.90 -13.20 70.94
N GLU A 162 -28.10 -12.25 71.36
CA GLU A 162 -27.44 -11.25 70.51
C GLU A 162 -25.97 -11.57 70.30
N THR A 163 -25.42 -12.61 70.94
CA THR A 163 -24.03 -13.08 70.73
C THR A 163 -23.97 -14.09 69.62
N ASP A 164 -22.89 -14.07 68.85
CA ASP A 164 -22.62 -15.05 67.81
C ASP A 164 -22.21 -16.45 68.33
N ILE A 165 -22.31 -16.66 69.63
CA ILE A 165 -21.99 -17.91 70.36
C ILE A 165 -23.26 -18.45 70.97
N GLU A 166 -23.61 -19.68 70.70
CA GLU A 166 -24.71 -20.41 71.35
C GLU A 166 -24.16 -21.58 72.21
N LEU A 167 -24.74 -21.76 73.40
CA LEU A 167 -24.52 -22.97 74.22
C LEU A 167 -25.54 -24.04 73.81
N VAL A 168 -25.08 -25.06 73.12
CA VAL A 168 -26.00 -26.11 72.61
C VAL A 168 -25.90 -27.38 73.46
N ASP A 169 -27.02 -27.85 73.96
CA ASP A 169 -27.06 -29.05 74.75
C ASP A 169 -27.13 -30.31 73.92
N SER A 170 -26.08 -30.53 73.14
CA SER A 170 -25.84 -31.70 72.33
C SER A 170 -24.35 -31.94 72.18
N LYS A 171 -23.97 -33.08 71.54
CA LYS A 171 -22.64 -33.25 71.06
C LYS A 171 -22.52 -32.52 69.71
N ARG A 172 -21.30 -32.12 69.39
CA ARG A 172 -20.97 -31.48 68.09
C ARG A 172 -21.42 -32.44 66.93
N PRO A 173 -22.08 -31.91 65.90
CA PRO A 173 -22.51 -32.73 64.80
C PRO A 173 -21.32 -33.32 64.04
N GLU A 174 -21.30 -34.62 63.92
CA GLU A 174 -20.35 -35.36 63.15
C GLU A 174 -20.97 -35.64 61.79
N ILE A 175 -20.26 -35.35 60.69
CA ILE A 175 -20.71 -35.64 59.34
C ILE A 175 -19.94 -36.86 58.86
N ASP A 176 -20.67 -37.93 58.53
CA ASP A 176 -20.06 -39.09 57.92
C ASP A 176 -19.89 -38.92 56.38
N MET A 177 -19.14 -39.84 55.74
CA MET A 177 -18.86 -39.74 54.32
C MET A 177 -20.13 -40.01 53.47
N GLU A 178 -21.09 -40.80 53.96
CA GLU A 178 -22.34 -41.08 53.26
C GLU A 178 -23.21 -39.82 53.25
N GLU A 179 -23.34 -39.13 54.37
CA GLU A 179 -24.09 -37.89 54.54
C GLU A 179 -23.41 -36.73 53.72
N ALA A 180 -22.09 -36.61 53.81
CA ALA A 180 -21.34 -35.64 53.06
C ALA A 180 -21.50 -35.77 51.52
N CYS A 181 -21.74 -36.99 51.06
CA CYS A 181 -21.88 -37.32 49.61
C CYS A 181 -23.34 -37.61 49.21
N ASP A 182 -24.32 -37.39 50.09
CA ASP A 182 -25.74 -37.65 49.77
C ASP A 182 -26.34 -36.54 48.89
N PHE A 183 -26.02 -36.58 47.59
CA PHE A 183 -26.67 -35.77 46.56
C PHE A 183 -26.65 -36.55 45.24
N GLU A 184 -27.72 -36.47 44.45
CA GLU A 184 -27.80 -37.06 43.13
C GLU A 184 -26.92 -36.31 42.17
N TYR A 185 -25.93 -37.04 41.61
CA TYR A 185 -25.06 -36.53 40.55
C TYR A 185 -24.95 -37.54 39.42
N GLU A 186 -25.79 -37.36 38.39
CA GLU A 186 -25.69 -38.11 37.16
C GLU A 186 -24.83 -37.36 36.16
N LEU A 187 -23.65 -37.88 35.89
CA LEU A 187 -22.89 -37.52 34.70
C LEU A 187 -23.47 -38.35 33.53
N GLU A 188 -24.26 -37.67 32.67
CA GLU A 188 -24.54 -38.26 31.37
C GLU A 188 -23.19 -38.53 30.67
N PRO A 189 -22.97 -39.76 30.12
CA PRO A 189 -21.75 -40.06 29.39
C PRO A 189 -21.68 -39.18 28.15
N VAL A 190 -20.91 -38.12 28.22
CA VAL A 190 -20.63 -37.28 27.06
C VAL A 190 -19.83 -38.11 26.06
N ARG A 191 -20.49 -38.66 25.05
CA ARG A 191 -19.82 -39.28 23.91
C ARG A 191 -19.06 -38.17 23.18
N LEU A 192 -17.77 -38.01 23.47
CA LEU A 192 -16.87 -37.14 22.74
C LEU A 192 -16.82 -37.61 21.28
N LYS A 193 -17.58 -36.98 20.40
CA LYS A 193 -17.35 -37.06 18.97
C LYS A 193 -15.90 -36.63 18.73
N LYS A 194 -15.17 -37.40 17.90
CA LYS A 194 -13.78 -37.13 17.47
C LYS A 194 -13.56 -35.63 17.35
N ARG A 195 -12.52 -35.13 18.04
CA ARG A 195 -12.03 -33.72 18.13
C ARG A 195 -12.90 -32.71 17.40
N PRO A 196 -13.62 -31.83 18.08
CA PRO A 196 -14.49 -30.85 17.44
C PRO A 196 -13.63 -29.91 16.60
N HIS A 197 -13.68 -30.05 15.28
CA HIS A 197 -13.23 -29.00 14.39
C HIS A 197 -14.27 -27.89 14.47
N LEU A 198 -13.83 -26.69 14.85
CA LEU A 198 -14.68 -25.51 14.81
C LEU A 198 -15.16 -25.30 13.36
N LYS A 199 -16.45 -25.12 13.20
CA LYS A 199 -17.03 -24.75 11.89
C LYS A 199 -16.55 -23.34 11.52
N PHE A 200 -16.40 -23.06 10.24
CA PHE A 200 -15.94 -21.74 9.75
C PHE A 200 -16.78 -20.59 10.31
N ARG A 201 -18.09 -20.77 10.43
CA ARG A 201 -19.00 -19.78 11.04
C ARG A 201 -18.68 -19.49 12.52
N GLU A 202 -18.24 -20.51 13.26
CA GLU A 202 -17.84 -20.34 14.66
C GLU A 202 -16.50 -19.60 14.75
N ILE A 203 -15.56 -19.92 13.86
CA ILE A 203 -14.27 -19.22 13.74
C ILE A 203 -14.50 -17.74 13.40
N LEU A 204 -15.36 -17.43 12.45
CA LEU A 204 -15.70 -16.05 12.07
C LEU A 204 -16.36 -15.30 13.23
N SER A 205 -17.30 -15.96 13.95
CA SER A 205 -17.94 -15.38 15.13
C SER A 205 -16.95 -15.12 16.26
N MET A 206 -16.01 -16.03 16.50
CA MET A 206 -14.92 -15.81 17.46
C MET A 206 -14.03 -14.64 17.05
N ALA A 207 -13.58 -14.58 15.81
CA ALA A 207 -12.76 -13.49 15.30
C ALA A 207 -13.46 -12.13 15.46
N PHE A 208 -14.73 -12.05 15.09
CA PHE A 208 -15.53 -10.83 15.23
C PHE A 208 -15.70 -10.38 16.70
N ASN A 209 -16.04 -11.34 17.58
CA ASN A 209 -16.19 -11.06 19.01
C ASN A 209 -14.85 -10.63 19.63
N ASN A 210 -13.75 -11.22 19.20
CA ASN A 210 -12.42 -10.87 19.65
C ASN A 210 -12.04 -9.44 19.21
N VAL A 211 -12.28 -9.10 17.96
CA VAL A 211 -12.06 -7.74 17.46
C VAL A 211 -12.91 -6.73 18.25
N ARG A 212 -14.17 -7.06 18.56
CA ARG A 212 -15.07 -6.19 19.34
C ARG A 212 -14.67 -6.06 20.82
N ALA A 213 -14.00 -7.07 21.38
CA ALA A 213 -13.63 -7.09 22.81
C ALA A 213 -12.37 -6.26 23.15
N LEU A 214 -11.60 -5.79 22.16
CA LEU A 214 -10.34 -5.06 22.37
C LEU A 214 -10.48 -3.67 23.02
N GLY A 215 -11.68 -3.11 23.11
CA GLY A 215 -11.98 -1.86 23.82
C GLY A 215 -11.21 -0.62 23.35
N LYS A 216 -10.86 0.29 24.26
CA LYS A 216 -10.17 1.57 23.91
C LYS A 216 -8.77 1.38 23.31
N LYS A 217 -8.04 0.32 23.64
CA LYS A 217 -6.73 -0.02 23.06
C LYS A 217 -6.83 -0.33 21.56
N GLN A 218 -7.97 -0.78 21.10
CA GLN A 218 -8.27 -1.11 19.73
C GLN A 218 -8.24 0.12 18.80
N ILE A 219 -8.73 1.26 19.29
CA ILE A 219 -8.74 2.50 18.50
C ILE A 219 -7.32 2.88 18.08
N PHE A 220 -6.35 2.76 19.00
CA PHE A 220 -4.95 3.05 18.68
C PHE A 220 -4.38 2.12 17.61
N ILE A 221 -4.68 0.82 17.70
CA ILE A 221 -4.26 -0.16 16.70
C ILE A 221 -4.88 0.17 15.32
N PHE A 222 -6.17 0.47 15.29
CA PHE A 222 -6.86 0.81 14.03
C PHE A 222 -6.32 2.07 13.38
N VAL A 223 -6.10 3.13 14.16
CA VAL A 223 -5.50 4.37 13.67
C VAL A 223 -4.11 4.11 13.09
N THR A 224 -3.30 3.31 13.77
CA THR A 224 -1.95 2.98 13.28
C THR A 224 -2.00 2.18 11.98
N PHE A 225 -2.93 1.22 11.84
CA PHE A 225 -3.12 0.48 10.60
C PHE A 225 -3.59 1.38 9.45
N ILE A 226 -4.46 2.34 9.71
CA ILE A 226 -4.88 3.32 8.70
C ILE A 226 -3.69 4.18 8.27
N ILE A 227 -2.92 4.73 9.23
CA ILE A 227 -1.75 5.56 8.91
C ILE A 227 -0.71 4.78 8.09
N THR A 228 -0.38 3.55 8.49
CA THR A 228 0.58 2.73 7.73
C THR A 228 0.08 2.40 6.33
N ALA A 229 -1.22 2.16 6.17
CA ALA A 229 -1.82 1.91 4.85
C ALA A 229 -1.77 3.14 3.94
N VAL A 230 -2.06 4.32 4.47
CA VAL A 230 -1.95 5.60 3.76
C VAL A 230 -0.50 5.84 3.31
N LEU A 231 0.46 5.67 4.23
CA LEU A 231 1.88 5.87 3.92
C LEU A 231 2.39 4.88 2.87
N LEU A 232 2.00 3.60 2.96
CA LEU A 232 2.36 2.59 1.98
C LEU A 232 1.73 2.87 0.61
N ALA A 233 0.46 3.26 0.57
CA ALA A 233 -0.23 3.61 -0.68
C ALA A 233 0.41 4.85 -1.34
N PHE A 234 0.68 5.88 -0.55
CA PHE A 234 1.36 7.08 -1.03
C PHE A 234 2.77 6.76 -1.56
N ALA A 235 3.59 6.04 -0.77
CA ALA A 235 4.95 5.68 -1.17
C ALA A 235 4.97 4.83 -2.46
N THR A 236 3.99 3.92 -2.62
CA THR A 236 3.90 3.09 -3.81
C THR A 236 3.48 3.89 -5.03
N ALA A 237 2.51 4.79 -4.89
CA ALA A 237 2.04 5.67 -5.95
C ALA A 237 3.12 6.67 -6.37
N ASP A 238 3.81 7.28 -5.40
CA ASP A 238 4.91 8.21 -5.63
C ASP A 238 6.09 7.53 -6.37
N TYR A 239 6.48 6.33 -5.92
CA TYR A 239 7.53 5.56 -6.59
C TYR A 239 7.15 5.17 -8.03
N TYR A 240 5.89 4.86 -8.28
CA TYR A 240 5.40 4.54 -9.61
C TYR A 240 5.41 5.77 -10.52
N SER A 241 4.87 6.88 -10.06
CA SER A 241 4.77 8.11 -10.87
C SER A 241 6.14 8.69 -11.22
N MET A 242 7.16 8.51 -10.36
CA MET A 242 8.54 8.92 -10.67
C MET A 242 9.17 8.16 -11.84
N ARG A 243 8.63 7.02 -12.23
CA ARG A 243 9.13 6.20 -13.35
C ARG A 243 8.37 6.42 -14.66
N GLN A 244 7.30 7.17 -14.59
CA GLN A 244 6.51 7.53 -15.77
C GLN A 244 7.10 8.82 -16.35
N ILE A 245 7.70 8.69 -17.50
CA ILE A 245 8.10 9.83 -18.33
C ILE A 245 7.00 9.99 -19.36
N ASN A 246 6.30 11.12 -19.32
CA ASN A 246 5.43 11.49 -20.42
C ASN A 246 6.32 12.09 -21.50
N ILE A 247 6.53 11.34 -22.56
CA ILE A 247 7.41 11.73 -23.68
C ILE A 247 6.98 13.09 -24.25
N GLU A 248 5.68 13.29 -24.38
CA GLU A 248 5.07 14.53 -24.89
C GLU A 248 5.41 15.80 -24.08
N ASP A 249 5.78 15.65 -22.78
CA ASP A 249 6.16 16.79 -21.93
C ASP A 249 7.65 17.14 -22.05
N VAL A 250 8.46 16.20 -22.55
CA VAL A 250 9.93 16.29 -22.57
C VAL A 250 10.43 16.64 -23.96
N VAL A 251 9.94 15.94 -24.97
CA VAL A 251 10.45 16.09 -26.33
C VAL A 251 9.74 17.21 -27.09
N THR A 252 10.51 17.83 -27.99
CA THR A 252 10.03 18.91 -28.84
C THR A 252 10.19 18.57 -30.32
N ASP A 253 10.63 17.34 -30.63
CA ASP A 253 10.96 16.92 -32.01
C ASP A 253 10.63 15.44 -32.24
N ASP A 254 10.71 14.99 -33.49
CA ASP A 254 10.53 13.62 -33.92
C ASP A 254 11.81 12.79 -33.72
N SER A 255 11.68 11.53 -33.36
CA SER A 255 12.81 10.64 -33.06
C SER A 255 13.70 10.31 -34.25
N HIS A 256 13.17 10.40 -35.48
CA HIS A 256 13.87 10.07 -36.75
C HIS A 256 14.82 11.16 -37.22
N TYR A 257 14.83 12.33 -36.59
CA TYR A 257 15.68 13.43 -37.06
C TYR A 257 17.06 13.44 -36.42
N VAL A 258 18.04 13.67 -37.30
CA VAL A 258 19.43 13.99 -36.92
C VAL A 258 19.78 15.37 -37.45
N ASP A 259 20.15 16.28 -36.55
CA ASP A 259 20.66 17.60 -36.89
C ASP A 259 22.17 17.53 -37.07
N VAL A 260 22.65 18.03 -38.23
CA VAL A 260 24.08 18.13 -38.54
C VAL A 260 24.41 19.61 -38.71
N ALA A 261 25.36 20.07 -37.92
CA ALA A 261 25.84 21.45 -37.98
C ALA A 261 27.36 21.48 -37.94
N THR A 262 27.94 22.50 -38.55
CA THR A 262 29.37 22.74 -38.48
C THR A 262 29.71 24.08 -37.88
N GLU A 263 30.76 24.10 -37.08
CA GLU A 263 31.37 25.30 -36.55
C GLU A 263 32.79 25.46 -37.08
N ARG A 264 33.19 26.72 -37.40
CA ARG A 264 34.57 26.96 -37.84
C ARG A 264 35.52 27.00 -36.64
N VAL A 265 36.67 26.36 -36.80
CA VAL A 265 37.75 26.43 -35.81
C VAL A 265 38.47 27.78 -35.96
N MET A 266 38.55 28.53 -34.88
CA MET A 266 39.39 29.74 -34.84
C MET A 266 40.82 29.35 -34.49
N LYS A 267 41.76 29.46 -35.43
CA LYS A 267 43.21 29.38 -35.16
C LYS A 267 43.77 30.79 -34.95
N ASP A 268 44.42 31.02 -33.84
CA ASP A 268 45.16 32.25 -33.50
C ASP A 268 44.36 33.57 -33.64
N ASN A 269 43.05 33.56 -33.31
CA ASN A 269 42.17 34.70 -33.48
C ASN A 269 42.02 35.23 -34.94
N VAL A 270 42.42 34.45 -35.91
CA VAL A 270 42.24 34.75 -37.34
C VAL A 270 41.30 33.75 -37.94
N TRP A 271 40.27 34.22 -38.65
CA TRP A 271 39.44 33.37 -39.49
C TRP A 271 40.23 33.03 -40.76
N GLU A 272 40.67 31.75 -40.92
CA GLU A 272 41.13 31.30 -42.22
C GLU A 272 39.92 31.24 -43.16
N TYR A 273 39.96 32.09 -44.19
CA TYR A 273 38.95 32.15 -45.26
C TYR A 273 39.26 31.04 -46.26
N ASN A 274 38.77 29.84 -45.97
CA ASN A 274 38.76 28.78 -46.96
C ASN A 274 37.31 28.63 -47.46
N ASP A 275 37.04 28.92 -48.71
CA ASP A 275 35.71 28.81 -49.29
C ASP A 275 35.40 27.39 -49.83
N GLU A 276 36.43 26.54 -49.88
CA GLU A 276 36.28 25.13 -50.30
C GLU A 276 36.41 24.23 -49.08
N PHE A 277 35.43 23.31 -48.89
CA PHE A 277 35.39 22.34 -47.84
C PHE A 277 35.32 20.92 -48.43
N PRO A 278 36.47 20.42 -48.99
CA PRO A 278 36.49 19.19 -49.74
C PRO A 278 36.17 17.93 -48.94
N ALA A 279 36.66 17.85 -47.68
CA ALA A 279 36.36 16.71 -46.82
C ALA A 279 34.89 16.67 -46.38
N TYR A 280 34.33 17.83 -46.02
CA TYR A 280 32.92 17.94 -45.71
C TYR A 280 32.03 17.61 -46.92
N THR A 281 32.37 18.14 -48.11
CA THR A 281 31.61 17.88 -49.34
C THR A 281 31.66 16.38 -49.68
N LYS A 282 32.84 15.76 -49.59
CA LYS A 282 33.01 14.32 -49.78
C LYS A 282 32.15 13.50 -48.83
N ALA A 283 32.15 13.85 -47.55
CA ALA A 283 31.31 13.19 -46.52
C ALA A 283 29.81 13.34 -46.83
N LEU A 284 29.41 14.53 -47.32
CA LEU A 284 28.01 14.79 -47.71
C LEU A 284 27.58 13.94 -48.90
N ASP A 285 28.49 13.82 -49.94
CA ASP A 285 28.25 12.97 -51.10
C ASP A 285 28.18 11.49 -50.73
N GLU A 286 29.10 11.00 -49.87
CA GLU A 286 29.06 9.64 -49.32
C GLU A 286 27.80 9.35 -48.53
N TYR A 287 27.31 10.34 -47.78
CA TYR A 287 26.05 10.20 -47.01
C TYR A 287 24.86 10.07 -47.97
N LEU A 288 24.79 10.93 -49.00
CA LEU A 288 23.74 10.86 -50.02
C LEU A 288 23.71 9.50 -50.71
N ASP A 289 24.92 9.04 -51.16
CA ASP A 289 25.05 7.77 -51.85
C ASP A 289 24.75 6.55 -50.98
N SER A 290 24.87 6.68 -49.64
CA SER A 290 24.56 5.60 -48.70
C SER A 290 23.07 5.28 -48.60
N GLY A 291 22.21 6.26 -48.92
CA GLY A 291 20.75 6.11 -48.79
C GLY A 291 20.28 5.94 -47.36
N MET A 292 21.10 6.24 -46.33
CA MET A 292 20.76 6.08 -44.90
C MET A 292 19.66 7.02 -44.46
N GLY A 293 19.42 8.13 -45.13
CA GLY A 293 18.40 9.09 -44.77
C GLY A 293 18.17 10.14 -45.85
N ARG A 294 17.14 10.92 -45.70
CA ARG A 294 16.73 11.99 -46.63
C ARG A 294 16.98 13.36 -46.02
N PHE A 295 17.52 14.30 -46.82
CA PHE A 295 17.68 15.67 -46.37
C PHE A 295 16.32 16.32 -46.10
N SER A 296 16.23 17.03 -45.00
CA SER A 296 15.04 17.77 -44.57
C SER A 296 15.43 19.21 -44.25
N PRO A 297 14.54 20.18 -44.44
CA PRO A 297 14.78 21.53 -44.00
C PRO A 297 15.04 21.61 -42.50
N ASN A 298 16.03 22.37 -42.06
CA ASN A 298 16.23 22.65 -40.66
C ASN A 298 15.14 23.65 -40.22
N MET A 299 14.14 23.14 -39.49
CA MET A 299 13.05 23.96 -38.99
C MET A 299 13.17 24.15 -37.46
N SER A 300 13.42 25.39 -37.05
CA SER A 300 13.30 25.84 -35.68
C SER A 300 12.21 26.92 -35.65
N ILE A 301 10.97 26.54 -35.97
CA ILE A 301 9.89 27.51 -36.14
C ILE A 301 8.72 27.11 -35.23
N MET A 302 8.24 28.11 -34.50
CA MET A 302 7.06 27.96 -33.64
C MET A 302 5.79 27.76 -34.47
N MET A 303 4.99 26.85 -34.07
CA MET A 303 3.66 26.63 -34.62
C MET A 303 2.64 27.44 -33.85
N TYR A 304 1.79 28.15 -34.59
CA TYR A 304 0.67 28.91 -34.02
C TYR A 304 -0.62 28.16 -34.32
N VAL A 305 -1.33 27.78 -33.27
CA VAL A 305 -2.62 27.09 -33.39
C VAL A 305 -3.73 28.05 -33.00
N SER A 306 -4.76 28.13 -33.80
CA SER A 306 -5.98 28.92 -33.54
C SER A 306 -7.24 28.15 -33.92
N SER A 307 -8.41 28.53 -33.41
CA SER A 307 -9.68 27.88 -33.74
C SER A 307 -10.47 28.71 -34.72
N ARG A 308 -11.02 28.10 -35.77
CA ARG A 308 -11.97 28.73 -36.70
C ARG A 308 -13.21 29.28 -36.01
N LYS A 309 -13.69 28.58 -34.98
CA LYS A 309 -14.90 28.98 -34.21
C LYS A 309 -14.70 30.30 -33.45
N PHE A 310 -13.47 30.70 -33.19
CA PHE A 310 -13.12 31.86 -32.38
C PHE A 310 -12.18 32.84 -33.09
N ALA A 311 -12.11 32.79 -34.42
CA ALA A 311 -11.20 33.63 -35.23
C ALA A 311 -11.37 35.15 -34.99
N GLN A 312 -12.54 35.59 -34.53
CA GLN A 312 -12.79 37.01 -34.18
C GLN A 312 -12.08 37.48 -32.89
N TYR A 313 -11.56 36.55 -32.08
CA TYR A 313 -10.83 36.85 -30.82
C TYR A 313 -9.33 36.57 -30.99
N SER A 314 -8.72 37.13 -32.01
CA SER A 314 -7.38 36.82 -32.50
C SER A 314 -6.24 36.85 -31.46
N ASN A 315 -6.40 37.61 -30.38
CA ASN A 315 -5.33 37.75 -29.38
C ASN A 315 -5.45 36.74 -28.20
N ALA A 316 -6.53 35.98 -28.10
CA ALA A 316 -6.79 35.08 -26.96
C ALA A 316 -6.68 33.57 -27.30
N THR A 317 -6.44 33.25 -28.59
CA THR A 317 -6.59 31.87 -29.12
C THR A 317 -5.29 31.27 -29.65
N PHE A 318 -4.15 31.98 -29.54
CA PHE A 318 -2.87 31.41 -29.98
C PHE A 318 -2.25 30.56 -28.88
N SER A 319 -1.86 29.36 -29.25
CA SER A 319 -0.98 28.50 -28.46
C SER A 319 0.31 28.28 -29.22
N TYR A 320 1.43 28.38 -28.51
CA TYR A 320 2.73 28.01 -29.02
C TYR A 320 2.97 26.56 -28.60
N ILE A 321 3.19 25.69 -29.57
CA ILE A 321 3.44 24.29 -29.30
C ILE A 321 4.63 23.88 -30.16
N ASP A 322 5.65 23.28 -29.56
CA ASP A 322 6.81 22.74 -30.25
C ASP A 322 6.53 21.31 -30.68
N PHE A 323 6.80 21.02 -31.94
CA PHE A 323 6.62 19.70 -32.58
C PHE A 323 7.74 19.42 -33.57
N GLY A 324 7.97 18.15 -33.85
CA GLY A 324 8.65 17.71 -35.03
C GLY A 324 7.83 17.98 -36.30
N TYR A 325 8.49 18.36 -37.37
CA TYR A 325 7.85 18.60 -38.66
C TYR A 325 8.34 17.55 -39.65
N VAL A 326 7.43 16.73 -40.18
CA VAL A 326 7.73 15.59 -41.04
C VAL A 326 7.01 15.73 -42.36
N ASP A 327 7.62 15.23 -43.45
CA ASP A 327 6.96 15.15 -44.77
C ASP A 327 5.74 14.25 -44.68
N TYR A 328 4.57 14.71 -45.08
CA TYR A 328 3.34 13.94 -45.05
C TYR A 328 3.41 12.69 -45.98
N ASN A 329 4.39 12.62 -46.93
CA ASN A 329 4.62 11.44 -47.74
C ASN A 329 5.23 10.25 -46.98
N GLU A 330 5.65 10.48 -45.72
CA GLU A 330 6.09 9.41 -44.82
C GLU A 330 4.92 8.67 -44.17
N LEU A 331 3.66 9.19 -44.30
CA LEU A 331 2.46 8.55 -43.72
C LEU A 331 1.84 7.54 -44.67
N GLU A 332 1.41 6.42 -44.11
CA GLU A 332 0.55 5.46 -44.76
C GLU A 332 -0.91 5.65 -44.33
N GLU A 333 -1.89 5.15 -45.12
CA GLU A 333 -3.31 5.19 -44.70
C GLU A 333 -3.54 4.44 -43.35
N SER A 334 -2.72 3.44 -43.07
CA SER A 334 -2.76 2.68 -41.83
C SER A 334 -2.44 3.49 -40.56
N ASP A 335 -1.68 4.58 -40.73
CA ASP A 335 -1.29 5.45 -39.62
C ASP A 335 -2.37 6.43 -39.18
N ILE A 336 -3.37 6.63 -40.07
CA ILE A 336 -4.47 7.56 -39.83
C ILE A 336 -5.53 6.92 -38.93
N VAL A 337 -5.69 7.48 -37.76
CA VAL A 337 -6.71 7.06 -36.78
C VAL A 337 -8.03 7.81 -37.00
N TYR A 338 -7.96 9.05 -37.45
CA TYR A 338 -9.12 9.90 -37.68
C TYR A 338 -8.93 10.84 -38.85
N GLY A 339 -9.98 11.09 -39.65
CA GLY A 339 -9.87 11.94 -40.83
C GLY A 339 -9.31 11.22 -42.04
N ARG A 340 -8.36 11.85 -42.79
CA ARG A 340 -7.78 11.34 -44.03
C ARG A 340 -6.38 11.88 -44.24
N LEU A 341 -5.66 11.30 -45.20
CA LEU A 341 -4.39 11.84 -45.71
C LEU A 341 -4.58 13.21 -46.41
N PRO A 342 -3.56 14.09 -46.44
CA PRO A 342 -3.58 15.34 -47.17
C PRO A 342 -3.79 15.16 -48.66
N GLN A 343 -4.58 16.02 -49.28
CA GLN A 343 -4.83 16.03 -50.73
C GLN A 343 -4.15 17.20 -51.45
N ASN A 344 -3.69 18.18 -50.68
CA ASN A 344 -2.99 19.35 -51.20
C ASN A 344 -2.03 19.90 -50.14
N SER A 345 -1.11 20.76 -50.57
CA SER A 345 -0.08 21.32 -49.70
C SER A 345 -0.57 22.20 -48.55
N SER A 346 -1.82 22.64 -48.56
CA SER A 346 -2.41 23.43 -47.43
C SER A 346 -3.07 22.55 -46.36
N GLU A 347 -3.06 21.25 -46.53
CA GLU A 347 -3.58 20.29 -45.57
C GLU A 347 -2.44 19.61 -44.82
N ILE A 348 -2.67 19.36 -43.53
CA ILE A 348 -1.70 18.71 -42.66
C ILE A 348 -2.38 17.62 -41.82
N VAL A 349 -1.56 16.68 -41.41
CA VAL A 349 -1.94 15.67 -40.41
C VAL A 349 -1.14 15.96 -39.13
N VAL A 350 -1.78 15.76 -37.97
CA VAL A 350 -1.14 15.87 -36.67
C VAL A 350 -1.18 14.54 -35.95
N ASP A 351 -0.14 14.22 -35.21
CA ASP A 351 -0.18 13.00 -34.40
C ASP A 351 -1.13 13.17 -33.20
N LYS A 352 -1.62 12.06 -32.68
CA LYS A 352 -2.48 11.98 -31.50
C LYS A 352 -1.86 12.66 -30.29
N LEU A 353 -0.53 12.62 -30.12
CA LEU A 353 0.19 13.32 -29.08
C LEU A 353 0.02 14.84 -29.14
N PHE A 354 -0.29 15.40 -30.31
CA PHE A 354 -0.68 16.80 -30.45
C PHE A 354 -1.94 17.14 -29.62
N TYR A 355 -2.96 16.27 -29.70
CA TYR A 355 -4.18 16.43 -28.89
C TYR A 355 -3.88 16.35 -27.40
N GLU A 356 -3.06 15.39 -26.97
CA GLU A 356 -2.68 15.23 -25.57
C GLU A 356 -1.88 16.46 -25.06
N LYS A 357 -0.89 16.91 -25.81
CA LYS A 357 -0.11 18.12 -25.48
C LYS A 357 -0.97 19.38 -25.45
N LEU A 358 -1.92 19.49 -26.37
CA LEU A 358 -2.88 20.62 -26.38
C LEU A 358 -3.75 20.62 -25.11
N LYS A 359 -4.18 19.45 -24.66
CA LYS A 359 -4.97 19.28 -23.41
C LYS A 359 -4.18 19.65 -22.15
N GLN A 360 -2.87 19.43 -22.16
CA GLN A 360 -1.99 19.75 -21.04
C GLN A 360 -1.53 21.21 -21.07
N SER A 361 -1.61 21.88 -22.23
CA SER A 361 -1.17 23.25 -22.40
C SER A 361 -2.00 24.25 -21.54
N ASP A 362 -1.39 25.37 -21.17
CA ASP A 362 -2.09 26.48 -20.50
C ASP A 362 -2.95 27.34 -21.46
N SER A 363 -3.08 26.89 -22.69
CA SER A 363 -3.85 27.55 -23.73
C SER A 363 -5.35 27.50 -23.47
N PHE A 364 -6.05 28.54 -23.91
CA PHE A 364 -7.51 28.58 -23.93
C PHE A 364 -8.09 27.45 -24.80
N LEU A 365 -7.34 26.97 -25.80
CA LEU A 365 -7.76 25.91 -26.71
C LEU A 365 -8.07 24.60 -25.99
N LYS A 366 -7.40 24.27 -24.88
CA LYS A 366 -7.69 23.06 -24.07
C LYS A 366 -9.14 22.95 -23.61
N ASN A 367 -9.83 24.08 -23.45
CA ASN A 367 -11.21 24.12 -23.00
C ASN A 367 -12.22 24.05 -24.13
N ILE A 368 -11.74 24.20 -25.39
CA ILE A 368 -12.58 24.23 -26.59
C ILE A 368 -12.49 22.89 -27.31
N VAL A 369 -11.30 22.29 -27.34
CA VAL A 369 -11.03 21.03 -28.02
C VAL A 369 -11.39 19.88 -27.07
N ASN A 370 -12.49 19.19 -27.34
CA ASN A 370 -12.98 18.09 -26.49
C ASN A 370 -12.75 16.72 -27.13
N ASP A 371 -12.79 16.67 -28.46
CA ASP A 371 -12.64 15.46 -29.26
C ASP A 371 -11.80 15.72 -30.54
N TYR A 372 -11.66 14.72 -31.37
CA TYR A 372 -10.90 14.81 -32.62
C TYR A 372 -11.61 15.68 -33.67
N ASP A 373 -12.92 15.77 -33.64
CA ASP A 373 -13.66 16.69 -34.54
C ASP A 373 -13.26 18.16 -34.28
N ASP A 374 -13.13 18.51 -33.00
CA ASP A 374 -12.69 19.86 -32.60
C ASP A 374 -11.24 20.14 -33.06
N VAL A 375 -10.36 19.11 -33.13
CA VAL A 375 -8.98 19.26 -33.66
C VAL A 375 -8.97 19.59 -35.14
N LEU A 376 -9.82 18.95 -35.94
CA LEU A 376 -9.95 19.25 -37.39
C LEU A 376 -10.46 20.66 -37.67
N GLU A 377 -11.11 21.29 -36.72
CA GLU A 377 -11.57 22.69 -36.81
C GLU A 377 -10.47 23.72 -36.50
N LEU A 378 -9.28 23.28 -36.09
CA LEU A 378 -8.17 24.16 -35.83
C LEU A 378 -7.50 24.64 -37.13
N ILE A 379 -6.92 25.82 -37.05
CA ILE A 379 -6.06 26.41 -38.08
C ILE A 379 -4.64 26.47 -37.52
N VAL A 380 -3.73 25.99 -38.32
CA VAL A 380 -2.30 25.98 -37.98
C VAL A 380 -1.57 26.94 -38.91
N ASN A 381 -0.67 27.76 -38.34
CA ASN A 381 0.24 28.59 -39.07
C ASN A 381 1.67 28.22 -38.67
N VAL A 382 2.47 27.84 -39.65
CA VAL A 382 3.87 27.46 -39.47
C VAL A 382 4.78 28.58 -39.93
N GLY A 383 5.43 29.28 -39.02
CA GLY A 383 6.30 30.38 -39.31
C GLY A 383 5.62 31.61 -39.93
N PHE A 384 6.46 32.56 -40.41
CA PHE A 384 5.97 33.77 -41.06
C PHE A 384 5.78 33.51 -42.57
N GLY A 385 4.53 33.36 -43.00
CA GLY A 385 4.19 33.42 -44.44
C GLY A 385 3.83 32.08 -45.08
N SER A 386 3.58 31.02 -44.36
CA SER A 386 3.09 29.75 -44.92
C SER A 386 1.59 29.81 -45.28
N GLY A 387 0.86 30.82 -44.85
CA GLY A 387 -0.60 30.82 -44.91
C GLY A 387 -1.26 29.90 -43.86
N PRO A 388 -2.56 29.94 -43.75
CA PRO A 388 -3.28 29.08 -42.83
C PRO A 388 -3.34 27.64 -43.39
N LEU A 389 -2.86 26.69 -42.60
CA LEU A 389 -2.93 25.26 -42.85
C LEU A 389 -4.14 24.64 -42.14
N THR A 390 -4.74 23.62 -42.74
CA THR A 390 -5.93 22.95 -42.25
C THR A 390 -5.56 21.53 -41.80
N ILE A 391 -5.93 21.15 -40.61
CA ILE A 391 -5.78 19.77 -40.14
C ILE A 391 -6.85 18.91 -40.85
N CYS A 392 -6.44 17.90 -41.57
CA CYS A 392 -7.33 16.99 -42.31
C CYS A 392 -7.35 15.56 -41.73
N GLY A 393 -6.40 15.23 -40.87
CA GLY A 393 -6.31 13.93 -40.26
C GLY A 393 -5.50 13.92 -38.96
N ILE A 394 -5.65 12.84 -38.20
CA ILE A 394 -4.91 12.55 -36.98
C ILE A 394 -4.26 11.18 -37.15
N SER A 395 -2.94 11.10 -36.91
CA SER A 395 -2.19 9.86 -36.93
C SER A 395 -1.97 9.30 -35.50
N ASP A 396 -1.51 8.05 -35.40
CA ASP A 396 -1.07 7.41 -34.16
C ASP A 396 0.27 6.71 -34.41
N THR A 397 1.27 7.48 -34.81
CA THR A 397 2.62 7.00 -35.05
C THR A 397 3.44 6.86 -33.77
N GLY A 398 2.97 7.49 -32.69
CA GLY A 398 3.66 7.55 -31.41
C GLY A 398 4.77 8.60 -31.35
N GLU A 399 4.91 9.43 -32.40
CA GLU A 399 5.87 10.51 -32.51
C GLU A 399 5.18 11.87 -32.34
N LEU A 400 5.87 12.83 -31.72
CA LEU A 400 5.34 14.17 -31.54
C LEU A 400 5.53 14.98 -32.83
N SER A 401 4.74 14.66 -33.86
CA SER A 401 4.98 15.15 -35.23
C SER A 401 3.76 15.82 -35.86
N VAL A 402 4.05 16.78 -36.71
CA VAL A 402 3.11 17.41 -37.64
C VAL A 402 3.58 17.11 -39.06
N TYR A 403 2.72 16.47 -39.82
CA TYR A 403 3.00 16.01 -41.18
C TYR A 403 2.50 17.04 -42.20
N LEU A 404 3.40 17.63 -42.95
CA LEU A 404 3.11 18.68 -43.90
C LEU A 404 3.97 18.60 -45.17
N ASP A 405 3.63 19.40 -46.18
CA ASP A 405 4.34 19.47 -47.43
C ASP A 405 5.77 19.99 -47.26
N ARG A 406 6.77 19.28 -47.85
CA ARG A 406 8.19 19.64 -47.75
C ARG A 406 8.51 21.04 -48.28
N VAL A 407 7.77 21.51 -49.30
CA VAL A 407 7.95 22.87 -49.84
C VAL A 407 7.55 23.92 -48.79
N ILE A 408 6.49 23.66 -48.04
CA ILE A 408 6.09 24.52 -46.91
C ILE A 408 7.20 24.52 -45.86
N MET A 409 7.77 23.36 -45.52
CA MET A 409 8.90 23.24 -44.61
C MET A 409 10.09 24.07 -45.06
N CYS A 410 10.47 23.98 -46.37
CA CYS A 410 11.53 24.78 -46.94
C CYS A 410 11.26 26.28 -46.86
N ASN A 411 10.04 26.71 -47.19
CA ASN A 411 9.65 28.10 -47.17
C ASN A 411 9.54 28.70 -45.74
N ALA A 412 9.18 27.86 -44.77
CA ALA A 412 9.13 28.23 -43.37
C ALA A 412 10.56 28.39 -42.78
N SER A 413 11.50 27.52 -43.20
CA SER A 413 12.91 27.60 -42.76
C SER A 413 13.69 28.73 -43.43
N ASN A 414 13.35 29.09 -44.66
CA ASN A 414 14.08 30.09 -45.46
C ASN A 414 13.15 31.25 -45.89
N GLN A 415 13.17 32.34 -45.17
CA GLN A 415 12.34 33.49 -45.49
C GLN A 415 12.81 34.32 -46.73
N ARG A 416 14.06 34.14 -47.17
CA ARG A 416 14.64 34.90 -48.25
C ARG A 416 14.32 34.34 -49.61
N PHE A 417 14.29 33.00 -49.73
CA PHE A 417 14.14 32.31 -50.99
C PHE A 417 12.93 31.35 -50.92
N LYS A 418 11.78 31.87 -51.19
CA LYS A 418 10.57 31.06 -51.25
C LYS A 418 10.54 30.27 -52.55
N ILE A 419 10.42 28.97 -52.41
CA ILE A 419 10.32 28.02 -53.54
C ILE A 419 8.90 27.52 -53.71
N SER A 420 8.60 27.04 -54.94
CA SER A 420 7.42 26.25 -55.27
C SER A 420 7.79 25.19 -56.25
N THR A 421 7.06 24.10 -56.28
CA THR A 421 7.23 23.10 -57.37
C THR A 421 6.43 23.48 -58.60
N LEU A 422 6.84 22.90 -59.74
CA LEU A 422 6.15 23.10 -60.99
C LEU A 422 4.68 22.62 -60.93
N SER A 423 4.41 21.53 -60.24
CA SER A 423 3.03 21.04 -59.99
C SER A 423 2.19 22.04 -59.19
N GLN A 424 2.76 22.66 -58.20
CA GLN A 424 2.06 23.70 -57.43
C GLN A 424 1.78 24.93 -58.28
N LEU A 425 2.73 25.33 -59.14
CA LEU A 425 2.52 26.44 -60.07
C LEU A 425 1.41 26.11 -61.09
N LYS A 426 1.41 24.92 -61.68
CA LYS A 426 0.38 24.46 -62.60
C LYS A 426 -1.00 24.42 -61.94
N SER A 427 -1.06 24.01 -60.69
CA SER A 427 -2.31 24.00 -59.92
C SER A 427 -2.84 25.42 -59.64
N ALA A 428 -1.94 26.38 -59.36
CA ALA A 428 -2.30 27.77 -59.11
C ALA A 428 -2.74 28.49 -60.39
N TYR A 429 -2.18 28.14 -61.56
CA TYR A 429 -2.46 28.74 -62.89
C TYR A 429 -2.79 27.70 -63.93
N PRO A 430 -3.98 27.07 -63.86
CA PRO A 430 -4.38 26.03 -64.81
C PRO A 430 -4.38 26.50 -66.27
N GLY A 431 -3.80 25.72 -67.17
CA GLY A 431 -3.73 26.01 -68.58
C GLY A 431 -2.62 27.00 -69.03
N VAL A 432 -1.90 27.63 -68.08
CA VAL A 432 -0.85 28.60 -68.39
C VAL A 432 0.53 27.97 -68.53
N TYR A 433 0.81 26.97 -67.69
CA TYR A 433 2.14 26.34 -67.61
C TYR A 433 2.12 24.85 -67.93
N ASP A 434 1.06 24.32 -68.54
CA ASP A 434 0.87 22.89 -68.81
C ASP A 434 1.95 22.32 -69.71
N ASP A 435 2.48 23.13 -70.62
CA ASP A 435 3.55 22.78 -71.57
C ASP A 435 4.97 22.85 -71.00
N VAL A 436 5.09 23.37 -69.77
CA VAL A 436 6.40 23.53 -69.12
C VAL A 436 6.86 22.21 -68.53
N VAL A 437 8.12 21.87 -68.84
CA VAL A 437 8.89 20.79 -68.22
C VAL A 437 10.22 21.40 -67.76
N LEU A 438 10.58 21.15 -66.52
CA LEU A 438 11.85 21.56 -65.93
C LEU A 438 12.72 20.36 -65.66
N ALA A 439 14.00 20.46 -66.02
CA ALA A 439 14.99 19.46 -65.60
C ALA A 439 15.37 19.69 -64.12
N ASP A 440 15.96 18.68 -63.48
CA ASP A 440 16.30 18.72 -62.03
C ASP A 440 17.30 19.84 -61.68
N ASN A 441 17.99 20.39 -62.64
CA ASN A 441 18.92 21.53 -62.44
C ASN A 441 18.40 22.81 -63.05
N GLU A 442 17.12 22.90 -63.43
CA GLU A 442 16.52 24.12 -64.03
C GLU A 442 15.57 24.79 -63.03
N VAL A 443 15.57 26.10 -63.04
CA VAL A 443 14.72 26.93 -62.18
C VAL A 443 14.02 28.00 -63.02
N MET A 444 12.72 28.21 -62.79
CA MET A 444 12.01 29.40 -63.24
C MET A 444 12.04 30.43 -62.14
N ILE A 445 12.27 31.66 -62.49
CA ILE A 445 12.39 32.78 -61.57
C ILE A 445 11.23 33.74 -61.81
N LYS A 446 10.54 34.15 -60.76
CA LYS A 446 9.46 35.16 -60.83
C LYS A 446 10.02 36.44 -61.45
N GLU A 447 9.30 37.06 -62.40
CA GLU A 447 9.79 38.23 -63.15
C GLU A 447 10.19 39.40 -62.23
N ASN A 448 9.43 39.61 -61.17
CA ASN A 448 9.66 40.70 -60.23
C ASN A 448 10.60 40.34 -59.06
N ALA A 449 11.29 39.20 -59.13
CA ALA A 449 12.17 38.74 -58.06
C ALA A 449 13.50 39.56 -57.96
N GLY A 450 13.75 40.52 -58.83
CA GLY A 450 14.87 41.43 -58.75
C GLY A 450 16.25 40.77 -58.78
N LEU A 451 17.19 41.22 -57.95
CA LEU A 451 18.53 40.64 -57.77
C LEU A 451 18.54 39.19 -57.21
N ALA A 452 17.40 38.72 -56.74
CA ALA A 452 17.31 37.42 -56.15
C ALA A 452 17.69 36.28 -57.12
N GLY A 453 17.50 36.44 -58.41
CA GLY A 453 17.87 35.44 -59.43
C GLY A 453 19.36 35.14 -59.52
N ILE A 454 20.20 36.17 -59.37
CA ILE A 454 21.64 36.02 -59.38
C ILE A 454 22.14 35.37 -58.10
N MET A 455 21.55 35.72 -57.00
CA MET A 455 21.92 35.15 -55.69
C MET A 455 21.57 33.70 -55.54
N PHE A 456 20.55 33.18 -56.27
CA PHE A 456 20.17 31.77 -56.17
C PHE A 456 21.22 30.85 -56.77
N ASP A 457 21.82 31.23 -57.93
CA ASP A 457 22.89 30.49 -58.56
C ASP A 457 24.20 30.55 -57.75
N GLU A 458 24.53 31.72 -57.20
CA GLU A 458 25.70 31.89 -56.34
C GLU A 458 25.59 31.16 -54.99
N MET A 459 24.42 31.11 -54.39
CA MET A 459 24.23 30.46 -53.09
C MET A 459 24.03 28.94 -53.17
N TYR A 460 23.34 28.46 -54.20
CA TYR A 460 22.94 27.06 -54.28
C TYR A 460 23.62 26.28 -55.43
N GLY A 461 24.52 26.92 -56.23
CA GLY A 461 25.42 26.35 -57.20
C GLY A 461 24.80 25.48 -58.29
N GLN A 462 25.16 25.75 -59.61
CA GLN A 462 24.83 24.89 -60.76
C GLN A 462 23.35 24.80 -61.15
N TRP A 463 22.50 25.78 -60.76
CA TRP A 463 21.15 25.87 -61.27
C TRP A 463 21.12 26.71 -62.56
N LYS A 464 20.44 26.20 -63.59
CA LYS A 464 20.24 26.93 -64.84
C LYS A 464 18.90 27.63 -64.84
N ALA A 465 18.91 28.94 -65.03
CA ALA A 465 17.67 29.67 -65.23
C ALA A 465 17.00 29.21 -66.54
N TYR A 466 15.79 28.65 -66.42
CA TYR A 466 15.03 28.17 -67.58
C TYR A 466 14.30 29.34 -68.27
N ARG A 467 13.32 29.90 -67.60
CA ARG A 467 12.58 31.06 -68.06
C ARG A 467 12.00 31.86 -66.89
N LYS A 468 11.55 33.06 -67.14
CA LYS A 468 10.85 33.83 -66.14
C LYS A 468 9.42 33.30 -66.01
N ALA A 469 8.92 33.26 -64.76
CA ALA A 469 7.54 32.97 -64.45
C ALA A 469 6.76 34.28 -64.31
N TYR A 470 5.72 34.41 -65.13
CA TYR A 470 4.78 35.57 -65.05
C TYR A 470 3.63 35.18 -64.14
N VAL A 471 3.78 35.48 -62.89
CA VAL A 471 2.79 35.20 -61.80
C VAL A 471 2.40 36.50 -61.10
N ASP A 472 1.24 36.50 -60.51
CA ASP A 472 0.73 37.69 -59.77
C ASP A 472 1.64 37.99 -58.58
N ASP A 473 1.62 39.25 -58.16
CA ASP A 473 2.41 39.72 -57.01
C ASP A 473 2.06 38.95 -55.72
N ASP A 474 0.83 38.46 -55.62
CA ASP A 474 0.36 37.65 -54.46
C ASP A 474 0.92 36.26 -54.43
N TYR A 475 1.51 35.73 -55.55
CA TYR A 475 2.15 34.41 -55.54
C TYR A 475 3.42 34.47 -54.70
N SER A 476 3.43 33.72 -53.62
CA SER A 476 4.46 33.84 -52.59
C SER A 476 5.85 33.37 -52.96
N ALA A 477 5.96 32.41 -53.93
CA ALA A 477 7.24 31.84 -54.32
C ALA A 477 7.98 32.76 -55.33
N SER A 478 9.28 32.86 -55.15
CA SER A 478 10.19 33.59 -56.06
C SER A 478 10.86 32.62 -57.07
N TYR A 479 10.97 31.36 -56.72
CA TYR A 479 11.66 30.32 -57.52
C TYR A 479 10.79 29.11 -57.69
N ILE A 480 10.68 28.57 -58.89
CA ILE A 480 9.93 27.37 -59.25
C ILE A 480 10.92 26.32 -59.75
N ILE A 481 10.93 25.19 -59.08
CA ILE A 481 11.78 24.02 -59.42
C ILE A 481 10.93 22.85 -59.89
N SER A 482 11.56 21.84 -60.49
CA SER A 482 10.89 20.59 -60.83
C SER A 482 10.48 19.88 -59.50
N ASP A 483 9.43 19.06 -59.58
CA ASP A 483 8.98 18.31 -58.39
C ASP A 483 10.06 17.37 -57.89
N ASP A 484 10.83 16.78 -58.77
CA ASP A 484 11.94 15.84 -58.46
C ASP A 484 13.22 16.58 -57.98
N ALA A 485 13.30 17.89 -58.17
CA ALA A 485 14.49 18.68 -57.84
C ALA A 485 14.55 19.10 -56.34
N LEU A 486 13.57 18.79 -55.55
CA LEU A 486 13.51 19.21 -54.16
C LEU A 486 14.65 18.60 -53.30
N ASP A 487 14.97 17.33 -53.51
CA ASP A 487 16.09 16.68 -52.83
C ASP A 487 17.43 17.29 -53.19
N ARG A 488 17.62 17.64 -54.48
CA ARG A 488 18.79 18.38 -54.96
C ARG A 488 18.89 19.77 -54.31
N TYR A 489 17.76 20.46 -54.20
CA TYR A 489 17.72 21.78 -53.52
C TYR A 489 18.17 21.67 -52.07
N LEU A 490 17.66 20.69 -51.32
CA LEU A 490 18.02 20.44 -49.92
C LEU A 490 19.50 20.02 -49.79
N TYR A 491 20.02 19.19 -50.71
CA TYR A 491 21.45 18.87 -50.76
C TYR A 491 22.28 20.13 -50.97
N CYS A 492 21.94 21.00 -51.92
CA CYS A 492 22.64 22.26 -52.15
C CYS A 492 22.59 23.20 -50.95
N MET A 493 21.44 23.21 -50.24
CA MET A 493 21.32 23.91 -48.98
C MET A 493 22.27 23.38 -47.91
N ALA A 494 22.31 22.05 -47.73
CA ALA A 494 23.20 21.39 -46.79
C ALA A 494 24.67 21.73 -47.06
N LYS A 495 25.05 21.66 -48.34
CA LYS A 495 26.42 22.02 -48.80
C LYS A 495 26.78 23.47 -48.51
N THR A 496 25.85 24.40 -48.75
CA THR A 496 26.12 25.84 -48.63
C THR A 496 26.03 26.32 -47.20
N THR A 497 24.97 25.95 -46.49
CA THR A 497 24.73 26.41 -45.12
C THR A 497 25.56 25.63 -44.10
N ARG A 498 25.94 24.41 -44.43
CA ARG A 498 26.63 23.44 -43.56
C ARG A 498 25.86 23.18 -42.25
N GLN A 499 24.56 23.42 -42.31
CA GLN A 499 23.57 23.12 -41.28
C GLN A 499 22.37 22.53 -41.97
N PHE A 500 22.07 21.29 -41.64
CA PHE A 500 20.98 20.56 -42.26
C PHE A 500 20.44 19.52 -41.30
N ARG A 501 19.30 19.02 -41.65
CA ARG A 501 18.60 17.96 -40.93
C ARG A 501 18.41 16.76 -41.86
N VAL A 502 18.45 15.59 -41.25
CA VAL A 502 18.22 14.33 -41.97
C VAL A 502 17.10 13.56 -41.30
N TYR A 503 16.16 13.09 -42.09
CA TYR A 503 15.15 12.12 -41.66
C TYR A 503 15.65 10.70 -41.94
N THR A 504 15.69 9.82 -40.96
CA THR A 504 16.28 8.48 -41.06
C THR A 504 15.66 7.49 -40.09
N ASP A 505 15.51 6.23 -40.51
CA ASP A 505 15.04 5.14 -39.66
C ASP A 505 16.10 4.70 -38.63
N ASN A 506 17.38 5.07 -38.85
CA ASN A 506 18.50 4.70 -37.98
C ASN A 506 19.31 5.94 -37.52
N PRO A 507 18.76 6.77 -36.61
CA PRO A 507 19.43 7.98 -36.15
C PRO A 507 20.82 7.74 -35.55
N GLU A 508 20.99 6.63 -34.80
CA GLU A 508 22.28 6.29 -34.18
C GLU A 508 23.38 6.01 -35.21
N GLU A 509 23.03 5.33 -36.28
CA GLU A 509 23.97 5.04 -37.36
C GLU A 509 24.36 6.30 -38.15
N THR A 510 23.39 7.20 -38.32
CA THR A 510 23.64 8.50 -38.96
C THR A 510 24.52 9.40 -38.09
N VAL A 511 24.27 9.51 -36.78
CA VAL A 511 25.14 10.24 -35.87
C VAL A 511 26.56 9.69 -35.91
N LYS A 512 26.71 8.38 -35.79
CA LYS A 512 28.00 7.72 -35.86
C LYS A 512 28.73 7.96 -37.21
N PHE A 513 28.00 7.96 -38.33
CA PHE A 513 28.57 8.25 -39.64
C PHE A 513 29.31 9.60 -39.67
N TRP A 514 28.71 10.63 -39.06
CA TRP A 514 29.28 11.96 -39.01
C TRP A 514 30.39 12.07 -37.94
N GLU A 515 30.26 11.41 -36.83
CA GLU A 515 31.30 11.35 -35.78
C GLU A 515 32.57 10.68 -36.28
N ASP A 516 32.45 9.58 -37.01
CA ASP A 516 33.61 8.84 -37.61
C ASP A 516 34.40 9.69 -38.62
N ARG A 517 33.79 10.72 -39.22
CA ARG A 517 34.40 11.63 -40.20
C ARG A 517 34.77 12.99 -39.63
N ALA A 518 34.36 13.29 -38.41
CA ALA A 518 34.57 14.61 -37.82
C ALA A 518 36.04 14.99 -37.73
N GLU A 519 36.95 14.06 -37.39
CA GLU A 519 38.38 14.32 -37.29
C GLU A 519 39.02 14.62 -38.66
N GLU A 520 38.62 13.89 -39.73
CA GLU A 520 39.08 14.15 -41.11
C GLU A 520 38.64 15.55 -41.58
N ILE A 521 37.38 15.91 -41.31
CA ILE A 521 36.81 17.21 -41.71
C ILE A 521 37.44 18.35 -40.88
N GLU A 522 37.67 18.16 -39.59
CA GLU A 522 38.33 19.17 -38.75
C GLU A 522 39.77 19.42 -39.23
N ASN A 523 40.53 18.39 -39.51
CA ASN A 523 41.93 18.50 -39.93
C ASN A 523 42.09 19.08 -41.36
N SER A 524 41.18 18.70 -42.29
CA SER A 524 41.22 19.15 -43.66
C SER A 524 40.59 20.55 -43.87
N ASP A 525 39.39 20.72 -43.32
CA ASP A 525 38.52 21.85 -43.65
C ASP A 525 38.47 22.90 -42.55
N GLY A 526 38.99 22.60 -41.34
CA GLY A 526 38.91 23.47 -40.20
C GLY A 526 37.46 23.62 -39.68
N LEU A 527 36.63 22.59 -39.85
CA LEU A 527 35.24 22.54 -39.44
C LEU A 527 35.02 21.48 -38.33
N ILE A 528 34.51 21.89 -37.22
CA ILE A 528 34.00 20.94 -36.19
C ILE A 528 32.59 20.56 -36.62
N VAL A 529 32.39 19.28 -36.88
CA VAL A 529 31.08 18.71 -37.21
C VAL A 529 30.39 18.22 -35.89
N LYS A 530 29.16 18.61 -35.71
CA LYS A 530 28.29 18.14 -34.64
C LYS A 530 27.08 17.49 -35.26
N ALA A 531 26.84 16.23 -34.92
CA ALA A 531 25.65 15.51 -35.31
C ALA A 531 24.95 15.02 -34.06
N ASN A 532 23.69 15.36 -33.89
CA ASN A 532 22.94 14.99 -32.73
C ASN A 532 21.49 14.66 -33.08
N ASN A 533 20.92 13.70 -32.34
CA ASN A 533 19.49 13.44 -32.33
C ASN A 533 18.87 14.21 -31.16
N LYS A 534 18.20 15.31 -31.47
CA LYS A 534 17.63 16.23 -30.46
C LYS A 534 16.62 15.52 -29.55
N TYR A 535 15.78 14.65 -30.10
CA TYR A 535 14.82 13.84 -29.34
C TYR A 535 15.51 13.02 -28.24
N ARG A 536 16.59 12.33 -28.60
CA ARG A 536 17.37 11.49 -27.67
C ARG A 536 18.09 12.36 -26.63
N ASP A 537 18.69 13.46 -27.05
CA ASP A 537 19.40 14.38 -26.17
C ASP A 537 18.45 14.98 -25.13
N GLU A 538 17.22 15.35 -25.52
CA GLU A 538 16.20 15.86 -24.62
C GLU A 538 15.76 14.79 -23.61
N ILE A 539 15.57 13.53 -24.05
CA ILE A 539 15.22 12.42 -23.16
C ILE A 539 16.37 12.12 -22.19
N ASP A 540 17.61 12.07 -22.66
CA ASP A 540 18.76 11.73 -21.82
C ASP A 540 19.06 12.87 -20.82
N ALA A 541 18.97 14.13 -21.23
CA ALA A 541 19.07 15.28 -20.34
C ALA A 541 17.96 15.28 -19.27
N TYR A 542 16.72 15.04 -19.68
CA TYR A 542 15.61 14.91 -18.73
C TYR A 542 15.82 13.74 -17.76
N ARG A 543 16.32 12.60 -18.29
CA ARG A 543 16.59 11.42 -17.45
C ARG A 543 17.69 11.69 -16.42
N GLU A 544 18.76 12.39 -16.81
CA GLU A 544 19.85 12.78 -15.89
C GLU A 544 19.35 13.75 -14.82
N ASP A 545 18.64 14.80 -15.20
CA ASP A 545 18.06 15.78 -14.27
C ASP A 545 17.03 15.09 -13.37
N HIS A 546 16.18 14.23 -13.94
CA HIS A 546 15.18 13.50 -13.19
C HIS A 546 15.79 12.51 -12.20
N ILE A 547 16.89 11.83 -12.55
CA ILE A 547 17.64 10.96 -11.63
C ILE A 547 18.22 11.79 -10.47
N ALA A 548 18.77 12.97 -10.74
CA ALA A 548 19.32 13.84 -9.72
C ALA A 548 18.24 14.37 -8.76
N GLU A 549 17.12 14.85 -9.31
CA GLU A 549 15.98 15.35 -8.56
C GLU A 549 15.28 14.26 -7.76
N THR A 550 15.03 13.11 -8.39
CA THR A 550 14.31 11.98 -7.77
C THR A 550 15.17 11.21 -6.78
N ARG A 551 16.51 11.34 -6.80
CA ARG A 551 17.39 10.61 -5.88
C ARG A 551 17.04 10.88 -4.41
N THR A 552 16.90 12.15 -4.04
CA THR A 552 16.52 12.56 -2.67
C THR A 552 15.11 12.07 -2.35
N ARG A 553 14.17 12.25 -3.28
CA ARG A 553 12.78 11.84 -3.13
C ARG A 553 12.65 10.32 -3.01
N ASN A 554 13.40 9.54 -3.78
CA ASN A 554 13.46 8.07 -3.66
C ASN A 554 13.98 7.61 -2.30
N ILE A 555 14.98 8.29 -1.72
CA ILE A 555 15.50 8.00 -0.37
C ILE A 555 14.41 8.27 0.68
N VAL A 556 13.72 9.40 0.59
CA VAL A 556 12.63 9.74 1.52
C VAL A 556 11.49 8.74 1.41
N THR A 557 11.00 8.46 0.20
CA THR A 557 9.92 7.50 -0.06
C THR A 557 10.28 6.09 0.40
N GLY A 558 11.51 5.64 0.10
CA GLY A 558 12.03 4.36 0.58
C GLY A 558 12.14 4.31 2.11
N THR A 559 12.55 5.39 2.75
CA THR A 559 12.61 5.50 4.21
C THR A 559 11.20 5.41 4.82
N VAL A 560 10.23 6.16 4.28
CA VAL A 560 8.82 6.10 4.72
C VAL A 560 8.26 4.70 4.57
N PHE A 561 8.55 4.01 3.47
CA PHE A 561 8.13 2.63 3.24
C PHE A 561 8.71 1.68 4.30
N VAL A 562 10.01 1.73 4.57
CA VAL A 562 10.69 0.89 5.56
C VAL A 562 10.17 1.18 6.98
N VAL A 563 10.05 2.46 7.35
CA VAL A 563 9.49 2.86 8.66
C VAL A 563 8.07 2.35 8.83
N SER A 564 7.24 2.43 7.79
CA SER A 564 5.87 1.90 7.81
C SER A 564 5.83 0.39 8.06
N LEU A 565 6.71 -0.38 7.43
CA LEU A 565 6.85 -1.82 7.67
C LEU A 565 7.33 -2.14 9.09
N ILE A 566 8.25 -1.34 9.65
CA ILE A 566 8.75 -1.49 11.03
C ILE A 566 7.61 -1.22 12.02
N ILE A 567 6.85 -0.15 11.84
CA ILE A 567 5.69 0.18 12.68
C ILE A 567 4.67 -0.96 12.63
N LEU A 568 4.35 -1.44 11.44
CA LEU A 568 3.43 -2.56 11.24
C LEU A 568 3.91 -3.82 11.95
N PHE A 569 5.21 -4.14 11.85
CA PHE A 569 5.82 -5.28 12.55
C PHE A 569 5.66 -5.17 14.07
N PHE A 570 6.02 -4.03 14.67
CA PHE A 570 5.91 -3.83 16.11
C PHE A 570 4.46 -3.88 16.59
N MET A 571 3.53 -3.29 15.85
CA MET A 571 2.11 -3.32 16.18
C MET A 571 1.53 -4.73 16.12
N MET A 572 1.84 -5.49 15.08
CA MET A 572 1.42 -6.89 14.98
C MET A 572 2.04 -7.76 16.05
N LYS A 573 3.31 -7.55 16.38
CA LYS A 573 3.99 -8.25 17.48
C LYS A 573 3.32 -7.96 18.83
N THR A 574 3.03 -6.70 19.12
CA THR A 574 2.36 -6.29 20.37
C THR A 574 0.95 -6.87 20.44
N ASN A 575 0.16 -6.82 19.38
CA ASN A 575 -1.15 -7.43 19.32
C ASN A 575 -1.08 -8.94 19.56
N SER A 576 -0.11 -9.63 18.98
CA SER A 576 0.08 -11.07 19.17
C SER A 576 0.47 -11.44 20.59
N ILE A 577 1.34 -10.64 21.25
CA ILE A 577 1.74 -10.87 22.65
C ILE A 577 0.54 -10.71 23.57
N ASN A 578 -0.28 -9.69 23.40
CA ASN A 578 -1.49 -9.46 24.21
C ASN A 578 -2.53 -10.60 24.06
N ARG A 579 -2.47 -11.35 22.96
CA ARG A 579 -3.35 -12.49 22.68
C ARG A 579 -2.81 -13.84 23.16
N THR A 580 -1.56 -13.87 23.64
CA THR A 580 -0.88 -15.12 24.03
C THR A 580 -1.69 -15.88 25.07
N GLU A 581 -2.18 -15.18 26.10
CA GLU A 581 -2.97 -15.80 27.18
C GLU A 581 -4.27 -16.42 26.67
N GLU A 582 -5.00 -15.74 25.81
CA GLU A 582 -6.23 -16.29 25.22
C GLU A 582 -5.95 -17.51 24.34
N LEU A 583 -4.88 -17.46 23.53
CA LEU A 583 -4.49 -18.59 22.68
C LEU A 583 -4.08 -19.80 23.51
N VAL A 584 -3.40 -19.58 24.64
CA VAL A 584 -3.08 -20.63 25.62
C VAL A 584 -4.36 -21.25 26.17
N VAL A 585 -5.33 -20.45 26.58
CA VAL A 585 -6.63 -20.92 27.08
C VAL A 585 -7.34 -21.76 26.01
N TYR A 586 -7.39 -21.31 24.76
CA TYR A 586 -7.99 -22.12 23.70
C TYR A 586 -7.30 -23.48 23.50
N ARG A 587 -5.98 -23.51 23.65
CA ARG A 587 -5.21 -24.76 23.60
C ARG A 587 -5.48 -25.67 24.79
N LEU A 588 -5.61 -25.10 25.99
CA LEU A 588 -5.95 -25.85 27.23
C LEU A 588 -7.37 -26.43 27.17
N ILE A 589 -8.33 -25.73 26.57
CA ILE A 589 -9.70 -26.23 26.36
C ILE A 589 -9.75 -27.35 25.31
N GLY A 590 -8.64 -27.62 24.58
CA GLY A 590 -8.55 -28.70 23.61
C GLY A 590 -8.87 -28.33 22.17
N ILE A 591 -8.99 -27.03 21.84
CA ILE A 591 -9.16 -26.59 20.46
C ILE A 591 -7.91 -26.98 19.65
N SER A 592 -8.11 -27.50 18.43
CA SER A 592 -7.02 -27.97 17.59
C SER A 592 -6.07 -26.82 17.21
N PRO A 593 -4.75 -27.09 17.07
CA PRO A 593 -3.77 -26.08 16.63
C PRO A 593 -4.19 -25.37 15.33
N LYS A 594 -4.69 -26.14 14.37
CA LYS A 594 -5.14 -25.62 13.07
C LYS A 594 -6.33 -24.63 13.23
N SER A 595 -7.30 -24.96 14.07
CA SER A 595 -8.46 -24.08 14.31
C SER A 595 -8.07 -22.80 15.01
N VAL A 596 -7.11 -22.84 15.96
CA VAL A 596 -6.58 -21.66 16.64
C VAL A 596 -5.85 -20.75 15.65
N THR A 597 -4.98 -21.32 14.82
CA THR A 597 -4.25 -20.56 13.80
C THR A 597 -5.21 -19.94 12.78
N LEU A 598 -6.21 -20.70 12.32
CA LEU A 598 -7.20 -20.21 11.36
C LEU A 598 -8.06 -19.09 11.95
N SER A 599 -8.46 -19.20 13.23
CA SER A 599 -9.19 -18.11 13.93
C SER A 599 -8.37 -16.83 13.98
N TYR A 600 -7.08 -16.94 14.25
CA TYR A 600 -6.20 -15.79 14.32
C TYR A 600 -5.95 -15.16 12.92
N ILE A 601 -5.77 -15.99 11.88
CA ILE A 601 -5.70 -15.49 10.49
C ILE A 601 -6.99 -14.75 10.12
N THR A 602 -8.15 -15.32 10.46
CA THR A 602 -9.44 -14.67 10.18
C THR A 602 -9.58 -13.32 10.91
N GLU A 603 -9.07 -13.23 12.13
CA GLU A 603 -9.02 -11.96 12.89
C GLU A 603 -8.15 -10.91 12.19
N ILE A 604 -6.94 -11.29 11.72
CA ILE A 604 -6.05 -10.40 10.97
C ILE A 604 -6.73 -9.92 9.67
N VAL A 605 -7.28 -10.86 8.90
CA VAL A 605 -7.98 -10.54 7.64
C VAL A 605 -9.12 -9.56 7.89
N LEU A 606 -9.90 -9.76 8.95
CA LEU A 606 -11.00 -8.87 9.32
C LEU A 606 -10.50 -7.47 9.71
N MET A 607 -9.41 -7.39 10.50
CA MET A 607 -8.78 -6.12 10.88
C MET A 607 -8.28 -5.36 9.64
N VAL A 608 -7.55 -6.01 8.76
CA VAL A 608 -7.03 -5.41 7.51
C VAL A 608 -8.17 -4.94 6.61
N SER A 609 -9.24 -5.76 6.48
CA SER A 609 -10.41 -5.43 5.65
C SER A 609 -11.17 -4.18 6.16
N VAL A 610 -11.20 -3.97 7.48
CA VAL A 610 -11.91 -2.83 8.08
C VAL A 610 -11.05 -1.56 8.13
N THR A 611 -9.73 -1.69 8.17
CA THR A 611 -8.82 -0.55 8.37
C THR A 611 -7.99 -0.23 7.13
N GLN A 612 -7.14 -1.15 6.67
CA GLN A 612 -6.16 -0.88 5.61
C GLN A 612 -6.80 -0.83 4.22
N LEU A 613 -7.72 -1.74 3.93
CA LEU A 613 -8.39 -1.77 2.61
C LEU A 613 -9.10 -0.45 2.29
N PRO A 614 -10.00 0.08 3.13
CA PRO A 614 -10.64 1.37 2.84
C PRO A 614 -9.64 2.53 2.82
N ALA A 615 -8.58 2.49 3.65
CA ALA A 615 -7.55 3.52 3.65
C ALA A 615 -6.75 3.55 2.33
N ILE A 616 -6.36 2.39 1.79
CA ILE A 616 -5.67 2.30 0.49
C ILE A 616 -6.58 2.81 -0.63
N LEU A 617 -7.84 2.35 -0.68
CA LEU A 617 -8.81 2.78 -1.71
C LEU A 617 -9.05 4.29 -1.65
N ALA A 618 -9.24 4.85 -0.45
CA ALA A 618 -9.43 6.28 -0.26
C ALA A 618 -8.18 7.07 -0.68
N THR A 619 -6.99 6.63 -0.30
CA THR A 619 -5.73 7.31 -0.66
C THR A 619 -5.52 7.31 -2.17
N CYS A 620 -5.66 6.16 -2.84
CA CYS A 620 -5.53 6.07 -4.29
C CYS A 620 -6.61 6.90 -5.01
N GLY A 621 -7.84 6.94 -4.47
CA GLY A 621 -8.91 7.78 -4.99
C GLY A 621 -8.62 9.28 -4.85
N ILE A 622 -8.10 9.71 -3.70
CA ILE A 622 -7.70 11.09 -3.45
C ILE A 622 -6.53 11.48 -4.37
N LEU A 623 -5.51 10.63 -4.50
CA LEU A 623 -4.37 10.89 -5.39
C LEU A 623 -4.82 11.04 -6.84
N LYS A 624 -5.71 10.15 -7.31
CA LYS A 624 -6.30 10.26 -8.66
C LYS A 624 -7.11 11.54 -8.85
N TYR A 625 -7.86 11.96 -7.83
CA TYR A 625 -8.59 13.23 -7.88
C TYR A 625 -7.64 14.43 -7.91
N LEU A 626 -6.61 14.43 -7.07
CA LEU A 626 -5.61 15.50 -7.01
C LEU A 626 -4.77 15.60 -8.29
N SER A 627 -4.42 14.47 -8.93
CA SER A 627 -3.71 14.46 -10.22
C SER A 627 -4.54 15.05 -11.36
N GLY A 628 -5.87 15.07 -11.26
CA GLY A 628 -6.76 15.75 -12.20
C GLY A 628 -6.83 17.28 -12.01
N ILE A 629 -6.26 17.83 -10.92
CA ILE A 629 -6.24 19.27 -10.65
C ILE A 629 -4.90 19.83 -11.14
N GLN A 630 -4.88 20.35 -12.35
CA GLN A 630 -3.68 20.80 -13.09
C GLN A 630 -2.75 21.80 -12.38
N ASN A 631 -3.21 22.52 -11.35
CA ASN A 631 -2.40 23.56 -10.68
C ASN A 631 -1.62 23.09 -9.43
N LEU A 632 -1.71 21.82 -9.04
CA LEU A 632 -1.09 21.34 -7.80
C LEU A 632 0.24 20.61 -7.98
N GLY A 633 0.69 20.36 -9.22
CA GLY A 633 1.97 19.68 -9.51
C GLY A 633 2.08 18.23 -8.99
N PHE A 634 0.97 17.65 -8.56
CA PHE A 634 0.92 16.26 -8.07
C PHE A 634 0.55 15.31 -9.23
N ALA A 635 1.55 14.82 -9.94
CA ALA A 635 1.38 13.81 -10.99
C ALA A 635 1.33 12.35 -10.46
N THR A 636 0.99 12.16 -9.17
CA THR A 636 0.98 10.82 -8.56
C THR A 636 -0.27 10.04 -8.95
N THR A 637 -0.13 9.10 -9.87
CA THR A 637 -1.20 8.18 -10.25
C THR A 637 -0.92 6.78 -9.71
N CYS A 638 -1.97 6.07 -9.31
CA CYS A 638 -1.88 4.68 -8.89
C CYS A 638 -2.75 3.81 -9.82
N PRO A 639 -2.17 3.10 -10.79
CA PRO A 639 -2.92 2.24 -11.69
C PRO A 639 -3.59 1.09 -10.93
N ALA A 640 -4.73 0.62 -11.44
CA ALA A 640 -5.57 -0.37 -10.76
C ALA A 640 -4.82 -1.69 -10.44
N TYR A 641 -3.92 -2.13 -11.32
CA TYR A 641 -3.13 -3.35 -11.08
C TYR A 641 -2.14 -3.19 -9.92
N LEU A 642 -1.53 -2.00 -9.77
CA LEU A 642 -0.60 -1.70 -8.69
C LEU A 642 -1.33 -1.59 -7.35
N MET A 643 -2.51 -0.94 -7.35
CA MET A 643 -3.40 -0.89 -6.19
C MET A 643 -3.81 -2.31 -5.75
N ALA A 644 -4.19 -3.19 -6.68
CA ALA A 644 -4.53 -4.57 -6.39
C ALA A 644 -3.33 -5.35 -5.81
N ALA A 645 -2.14 -5.17 -6.39
CA ALA A 645 -0.90 -5.78 -5.89
C ALA A 645 -0.57 -5.31 -4.47
N LEU A 646 -0.71 -4.01 -4.18
CA LEU A 646 -0.50 -3.44 -2.85
C LEU A 646 -1.48 -4.01 -1.82
N ILE A 647 -2.77 -4.13 -2.17
CA ILE A 647 -3.77 -4.74 -1.30
C ILE A 647 -3.39 -6.18 -0.96
N VAL A 648 -3.06 -7.00 -1.97
CA VAL A 648 -2.63 -8.40 -1.76
C VAL A 648 -1.37 -8.45 -0.90
N ALA A 649 -0.37 -7.61 -1.17
CA ALA A 649 0.86 -7.53 -0.38
C ALA A 649 0.56 -7.15 1.09
N CYS A 650 -0.32 -6.19 1.35
CA CYS A 650 -0.73 -5.83 2.71
C CYS A 650 -1.35 -7.01 3.45
N TYR A 651 -2.26 -7.78 2.83
CA TYR A 651 -2.81 -8.98 3.46
C TYR A 651 -1.73 -10.02 3.76
N LEU A 652 -0.86 -10.31 2.80
CA LEU A 652 0.21 -11.31 2.96
C LEU A 652 1.19 -10.90 4.06
N VAL A 653 1.67 -9.65 4.07
CA VAL A 653 2.61 -9.15 5.06
C VAL A 653 2.02 -9.19 6.46
N ASN A 654 0.77 -8.73 6.65
CA ASN A 654 0.10 -8.78 7.95
C ASN A 654 -0.09 -10.22 8.45
N ILE A 655 -0.49 -11.15 7.58
CA ILE A 655 -0.63 -12.57 7.93
C ILE A 655 0.72 -13.18 8.30
N LEU A 656 1.78 -12.94 7.51
CA LEU A 656 3.12 -13.47 7.77
C LEU A 656 3.68 -12.96 9.10
N ILE A 657 3.64 -11.65 9.33
CA ILE A 657 4.14 -11.04 10.57
C ILE A 657 3.33 -11.53 11.77
N GLY A 658 2.00 -11.59 11.66
CA GLY A 658 1.13 -12.03 12.74
C GLY A 658 1.28 -13.51 13.08
N LEU A 659 1.57 -14.37 12.12
CA LEU A 659 1.74 -15.80 12.35
C LEU A 659 3.03 -16.16 13.09
N ILE A 660 4.11 -15.37 12.97
CA ILE A 660 5.40 -15.69 13.59
C ILE A 660 5.30 -15.96 15.09
N PRO A 661 4.71 -15.08 15.93
CA PRO A 661 4.56 -15.35 17.38
C PRO A 661 3.58 -16.49 17.66
N VAL A 662 2.48 -16.57 16.91
CA VAL A 662 1.45 -17.61 17.11
C VAL A 662 1.98 -19.00 16.81
N TRP A 663 2.80 -19.14 15.77
CA TRP A 663 3.38 -20.41 15.39
C TRP A 663 4.29 -21.00 16.48
N ARG A 664 5.03 -20.14 17.20
CA ARG A 664 5.83 -20.54 18.36
C ARG A 664 4.95 -21.06 19.51
N ILE A 665 3.84 -20.39 19.78
CA ILE A 665 2.91 -20.75 20.86
C ILE A 665 2.17 -22.03 20.52
N VAL A 666 1.69 -22.17 19.30
CA VAL A 666 0.88 -23.32 18.86
C VAL A 666 1.70 -24.62 18.81
N LYS A 667 3.02 -24.55 18.56
CA LYS A 667 3.92 -25.71 18.57
C LYS A 667 4.26 -26.22 19.97
N LEU A 668 4.16 -25.38 21.01
CA LEU A 668 4.48 -25.79 22.36
C LEU A 668 3.37 -26.64 22.98
N PRO A 669 3.70 -27.72 23.73
CA PRO A 669 2.71 -28.48 24.48
C PRO A 669 2.05 -27.59 25.54
N PRO A 670 0.74 -27.75 25.80
CA PRO A 670 -0.02 -26.93 26.74
C PRO A 670 0.62 -26.80 28.13
N ALA A 671 1.21 -27.87 28.62
CA ALA A 671 1.90 -27.88 29.91
C ALA A 671 3.08 -26.90 30.00
N LYS A 672 3.91 -26.82 28.93
CA LYS A 672 5.04 -25.84 28.87
C LYS A 672 4.55 -24.39 28.72
N LEU A 673 3.37 -24.19 28.12
CA LEU A 673 2.78 -22.87 27.97
C LEU A 673 2.23 -22.34 29.32
N ALA A 674 1.62 -23.22 30.11
CA ALA A 674 1.14 -22.87 31.46
C ALA A 674 2.30 -22.48 32.40
N ALA A 675 3.41 -23.22 32.36
CA ALA A 675 4.59 -22.98 33.21
C ALA A 675 5.41 -21.71 32.84
N LYS A 676 5.17 -21.11 31.69
CA LYS A 676 5.91 -19.92 31.24
C LYS A 676 5.18 -18.60 31.55
N ASN A 677 3.92 -18.67 31.95
CA ASN A 677 3.09 -17.52 32.30
C ASN A 677 2.95 -17.28 33.80
N ASN A 678 3.53 -18.14 34.62
CA ASN A 678 3.86 -17.89 36.01
C ASN A 678 5.35 -17.54 36.10
#